data_72480af725599f91c101e8aedd845b8e
#
_entry.id   72480af725599f91c101e8aedd845b8e
#
_cell.length_a   1.000
_cell.length_b   1.000
_cell.length_c   1.000
_cell.angle_alpha   90.00
_cell.angle_beta   90.00
_cell.angle_gamma   90.00
#
_symmetry.space_group_name_H-M   'P 1'
#
loop_
_entity.id
_entity.type
_entity.pdbx_description
1 polymer ?
#
loop_
_entity_poly.entity_id
_entity_poly.type
_entity_poly.pdbx_seq_one_letter_code
_entity_poly.pdbx_strand_id
1 'polypeptide(L)'
;MKEDLRQDVLQRLQSDFGLKHRTGTDYMRGGTCPKCKKKELYSRFDTPWMVICGRPEKCGHTLHVKELYDDLFEDWSKRAPATDQHPNATARAYLEFARGFRFELIQGWFTQETFYSVEHNAGSATVRFALEKGGWWERLIDQPHRFGKMKARFKSKDSYRGVWWCPPCIDLLEAKEIWIVEGIFDAIALVHHDIAAVSAMSSNAFPGDSLKALIKTREGGKLPKLVWALDNEPSANAYTRRWVREARALGFVCESAQIPQRDGRKSDWNDLHQRWSFIQDETKRADQIATDLKQARHQGALLLAESAAEKALLMYDWNKRGEFHLGFGSRLYWFKLDMEKFNRAMSDIEDSENHDDQLLNQAQQREKALQQSGSVVEIANCYPQALYFQRNEVTDESWYYMRVDFPHDSESVKNTFTSGQLSAASEFKKRLLGMAAGAMFTGSGQQLDKLMKDQLFGIKTVSTIDYVGYSKEYACYVYGDIAIKDGTTYKVNSEDYFEFGKLRLKTLQKGVPIKLQREAKGFDEKWVQLLWTCFGAQGFVALVFFFGSLFCEQIRARYQSFPFLEATGEAGAGKTTLLNLLWKLLGREGYEGFDPMKSTKAGRSRLMGQVSGMPVVFLEADRHGDDRAHAKTFEWDELKDFYGGGTLATKGVKTAGNETYEPPFRGTIAISQNAAVVAHEAIMTRIVKLHFVRPTVTPESRAAADQLNALDGGTLSHFLLRAVGKESAVLELFAQRMPDHEAKLRRLHTHCFACSTAYASDQGNCTSCGYDLRGYIRVERISKNHAQMLSLLDGIRLVLKLSDPQVAATQRQIVRMAIERQASISSDHAAVAEFWEVYDYLESLSEDPVVDHSSDPTVIAINLNEFCERAAEHKQKLADVATLRDLLKESRSRKFLDSNKAVHSAVRAAFNNRNPCSQPRPTTVKCWTFKS
;
A
#
# COMPACT_ATOMS: atom_id res chain seq x y z
N MET A 1 -0.44 -36.29 -2.10
CA MET A 1 -1.01 -36.10 -3.46
C MET A 1 -1.17 -37.52 -4.04
N LYS A 2 -2.31 -37.86 -4.68
CA LYS A 2 -2.45 -39.14 -5.37
C LYS A 2 -1.46 -39.22 -6.51
N GLU A 3 -1.00 -40.43 -6.85
CA GLU A 3 0.08 -40.64 -7.81
C GLU A 3 -0.22 -40.05 -9.19
N ASP A 4 -1.42 -40.31 -9.73
CA ASP A 4 -1.82 -39.78 -11.06
C ASP A 4 -1.82 -38.25 -11.08
N LEU A 5 -2.40 -37.62 -10.07
CA LEU A 5 -2.40 -36.16 -9.93
C LEU A 5 -0.99 -35.59 -9.73
N ARG A 6 -0.14 -36.34 -9.03
CA ARG A 6 1.27 -35.97 -8.86
C ARG A 6 2.01 -35.98 -10.20
N GLN A 7 1.78 -37.01 -10.98
CA GLN A 7 2.36 -37.14 -12.34
C GLN A 7 1.93 -35.98 -13.25
N ASP A 8 0.65 -35.65 -13.27
CA ASP A 8 0.14 -34.50 -14.05
C ASP A 8 0.76 -33.17 -13.61
N VAL A 9 0.86 -32.95 -12.31
CA VAL A 9 1.52 -31.74 -11.75
C VAL A 9 2.99 -31.70 -12.13
N LEU A 10 3.73 -32.79 -11.98
CA LEU A 10 5.15 -32.86 -12.32
C LEU A 10 5.38 -32.60 -13.81
N GLN A 11 4.53 -33.17 -14.68
CA GLN A 11 4.58 -32.94 -16.11
C GLN A 11 4.35 -31.48 -16.46
N ARG A 12 3.34 -30.83 -15.86
CA ARG A 12 3.09 -29.40 -16.09
C ARG A 12 4.20 -28.52 -15.54
N LEU A 13 4.73 -28.81 -14.37
CA LEU A 13 5.86 -28.09 -13.81
C LEU A 13 7.11 -28.18 -14.70
N GLN A 14 7.31 -29.33 -15.34
CA GLN A 14 8.38 -29.51 -16.32
C GLN A 14 8.11 -28.69 -17.60
N SER A 15 6.89 -28.76 -18.12
CA SER A 15 6.49 -28.07 -19.35
C SER A 15 6.54 -26.55 -19.19
N ASP A 16 5.93 -26.01 -18.12
CA ASP A 16 5.69 -24.58 -17.97
C ASP A 16 6.90 -23.82 -17.44
N PHE A 17 7.72 -24.46 -16.59
CA PHE A 17 8.86 -23.81 -15.96
C PHE A 17 10.22 -24.45 -16.32
N GLY A 18 10.22 -25.58 -16.99
CA GLY A 18 11.45 -26.33 -17.32
C GLY A 18 12.12 -27.00 -16.11
N LEU A 19 11.35 -27.29 -15.04
CA LEU A 19 11.83 -28.00 -13.86
C LEU A 19 12.26 -29.43 -14.24
N LYS A 20 13.44 -29.86 -13.76
CA LYS A 20 13.98 -31.19 -14.03
C LYS A 20 14.25 -31.95 -12.73
N HIS A 21 13.87 -33.21 -12.70
CA HIS A 21 14.22 -34.13 -11.62
C HIS A 21 15.49 -34.90 -11.95
N ARG A 22 16.39 -35.03 -10.98
CA ARG A 22 17.55 -35.91 -11.05
C ARG A 22 17.30 -37.11 -10.14
N THR A 23 17.48 -38.30 -10.65
CA THR A 23 17.31 -39.54 -9.90
C THR A 23 18.13 -39.49 -8.60
N GLY A 24 17.51 -39.86 -7.48
CA GLY A 24 18.15 -39.84 -6.15
C GLY A 24 18.10 -38.47 -5.43
N THR A 25 17.31 -37.48 -5.93
CA THR A 25 17.10 -36.21 -5.23
C THR A 25 15.61 -35.97 -4.90
N ASP A 26 15.33 -35.35 -3.76
CA ASP A 26 13.97 -35.05 -3.30
C ASP A 26 13.32 -33.88 -4.04
N TYR A 27 14.04 -33.22 -4.95
CA TYR A 27 13.63 -31.98 -5.55
C TYR A 27 13.74 -31.98 -7.08
N MET A 28 12.74 -31.38 -7.74
CA MET A 28 12.90 -30.86 -9.09
C MET A 28 13.54 -29.48 -9.03
N ARG A 29 14.49 -29.19 -9.90
CA ARG A 29 15.27 -27.93 -9.90
C ARG A 29 15.50 -27.40 -11.31
N GLY A 30 16.04 -26.16 -11.37
CA GLY A 30 16.47 -25.51 -12.61
C GLY A 30 15.33 -24.89 -13.42
N GLY A 31 14.16 -24.75 -12.83
CA GLY A 31 13.03 -24.07 -13.47
C GLY A 31 13.24 -22.56 -13.58
N THR A 32 12.70 -21.95 -14.63
CA THR A 32 12.77 -20.49 -14.85
C THR A 32 11.72 -19.78 -14.00
N CYS A 33 12.16 -18.92 -13.10
CA CYS A 33 11.25 -18.12 -12.28
C CYS A 33 10.48 -17.09 -13.12
N PRO A 34 9.14 -17.06 -13.10
CA PRO A 34 8.37 -16.11 -13.88
C PRO A 34 8.61 -14.66 -13.45
N LYS A 35 8.99 -14.44 -12.20
CA LYS A 35 9.24 -13.11 -11.65
C LYS A 35 10.63 -12.58 -11.96
N CYS A 36 11.70 -13.30 -11.59
CA CYS A 36 13.07 -12.81 -11.76
C CYS A 36 13.78 -13.35 -13.01
N LYS A 37 13.12 -14.20 -13.82
CA LYS A 37 13.61 -14.83 -15.07
C LYS A 37 14.92 -15.64 -14.89
N LYS A 38 15.28 -15.99 -13.65
CA LYS A 38 16.46 -16.83 -13.35
C LYS A 38 16.07 -18.29 -13.22
N LYS A 39 16.99 -19.20 -13.58
CA LYS A 39 16.80 -20.66 -13.49
C LYS A 39 17.01 -21.18 -12.06
N GLU A 40 16.24 -20.66 -11.12
CA GLU A 40 16.38 -20.91 -9.69
C GLU A 40 15.09 -21.44 -9.05
N LEU A 41 14.09 -21.81 -9.85
CA LEU A 41 12.90 -22.46 -9.32
C LEU A 41 13.20 -23.90 -8.91
N TYR A 42 12.60 -24.32 -7.81
CA TYR A 42 12.58 -25.70 -7.36
C TYR A 42 11.24 -26.07 -6.73
N SER A 43 10.92 -27.36 -6.71
CA SER A 43 9.75 -27.94 -6.03
C SER A 43 10.13 -29.30 -5.48
N ARG A 44 9.45 -29.78 -4.43
CA ARG A 44 9.63 -31.18 -3.96
C ARG A 44 9.06 -32.14 -5.00
N PHE A 45 9.75 -33.24 -5.20
CA PHE A 45 9.33 -34.27 -6.17
C PHE A 45 8.18 -35.11 -5.62
N ASP A 46 8.25 -35.53 -4.35
CA ASP A 46 7.23 -36.39 -3.74
C ASP A 46 5.94 -35.64 -3.39
N THR A 47 6.08 -34.35 -3.02
CA THR A 47 4.98 -33.51 -2.57
C THR A 47 5.05 -32.12 -3.22
N PRO A 48 4.78 -32.01 -4.54
CA PRO A 48 4.96 -30.76 -5.29
C PRO A 48 3.79 -29.78 -5.05
N TRP A 49 3.58 -29.37 -3.79
CA TRP A 49 2.55 -28.40 -3.44
C TRP A 49 2.96 -26.97 -3.66
N MET A 50 4.26 -26.70 -3.76
CA MET A 50 4.81 -25.35 -3.86
C MET A 50 5.98 -25.32 -4.83
N VAL A 51 6.06 -24.28 -5.63
CA VAL A 51 7.23 -23.96 -6.47
C VAL A 51 7.87 -22.69 -5.92
N ILE A 52 9.13 -22.78 -5.56
CA ILE A 52 9.84 -21.77 -4.79
C ILE A 52 11.06 -21.29 -5.58
N CYS A 53 11.28 -19.98 -5.63
CA CYS A 53 12.51 -19.42 -6.17
C CYS A 53 13.65 -19.54 -5.14
N GLY A 54 14.76 -20.16 -5.52
CA GLY A 54 15.93 -20.37 -4.69
C GLY A 54 16.71 -19.10 -4.30
N ARG A 55 16.16 -17.92 -4.60
CA ARG A 55 16.72 -16.61 -4.24
C ARG A 55 15.81 -15.90 -3.23
N PRO A 56 15.71 -16.40 -1.98
CA PRO A 56 14.72 -15.90 -1.02
C PRO A 56 14.89 -14.41 -0.71
N GLU A 57 16.12 -13.95 -0.57
CA GLU A 57 16.41 -12.54 -0.25
C GLU A 57 16.24 -11.59 -1.44
N LYS A 58 16.42 -12.06 -2.68
CA LYS A 58 16.37 -11.22 -3.89
C LYS A 58 15.10 -11.33 -4.69
N CYS A 59 14.33 -12.43 -4.55
CA CYS A 59 13.11 -12.67 -5.31
C CYS A 59 11.98 -13.17 -4.42
N GLY A 60 12.24 -14.21 -3.61
CA GLY A 60 11.26 -14.81 -2.69
C GLY A 60 9.97 -15.33 -3.32
N HIS A 61 9.93 -15.44 -4.67
CA HIS A 61 8.72 -15.83 -5.39
C HIS A 61 8.32 -17.26 -5.08
N THR A 62 7.08 -17.45 -4.67
CA THR A 62 6.50 -18.74 -4.35
C THR A 62 5.17 -18.88 -5.08
N LEU A 63 4.95 -20.01 -5.73
CA LEU A 63 3.70 -20.37 -6.40
C LEU A 63 3.09 -21.57 -5.68
N HIS A 64 1.81 -21.47 -5.35
CA HIS A 64 1.04 -22.60 -4.87
C HIS A 64 0.51 -23.41 -6.07
N VAL A 65 0.87 -24.68 -6.14
CA VAL A 65 0.51 -25.53 -7.26
C VAL A 65 -1.00 -25.68 -7.41
N LYS A 66 -1.76 -25.66 -6.32
CA LYS A 66 -3.24 -25.64 -6.37
C LYS A 66 -3.81 -24.40 -7.06
N GLU A 67 -3.18 -23.24 -6.87
CA GLU A 67 -3.60 -21.99 -7.52
C GLU A 67 -3.12 -21.92 -8.97
N LEU A 68 -1.93 -22.47 -9.22
CA LEU A 68 -1.30 -22.48 -10.53
C LEU A 68 -2.04 -23.38 -11.52
N TYR A 69 -2.49 -24.54 -11.02
CA TYR A 69 -3.19 -25.57 -11.81
C TYR A 69 -4.56 -25.85 -11.18
N ASP A 70 -5.36 -24.81 -10.97
CA ASP A 70 -6.70 -24.92 -10.38
C ASP A 70 -7.61 -25.89 -11.14
N ASP A 71 -7.42 -25.99 -12.44
CA ASP A 71 -8.11 -26.95 -13.29
C ASP A 71 -7.81 -28.44 -12.94
N LEU A 72 -6.62 -28.72 -12.39
CA LEU A 72 -6.29 -30.06 -11.89
C LEU A 72 -6.86 -30.34 -10.49
N PHE A 73 -7.04 -29.31 -9.68
CA PHE A 73 -7.41 -29.45 -8.27
C PHE A 73 -8.84 -29.09 -7.95
N GLU A 74 -9.40 -28.07 -8.57
CA GLU A 74 -10.68 -27.49 -8.22
C GLU A 74 -11.74 -27.59 -9.31
N ASP A 75 -11.44 -28.12 -10.51
CA ASP A 75 -12.42 -28.40 -11.55
C ASP A 75 -12.87 -29.86 -11.49
N TRP A 76 -13.72 -30.16 -10.52
CA TRP A 76 -14.19 -31.50 -10.24
C TRP A 76 -15.07 -32.06 -11.35
N SER A 77 -15.86 -31.21 -12.00
CA SER A 77 -16.70 -31.60 -13.14
C SER A 77 -15.88 -32.12 -14.31
N LYS A 78 -14.69 -31.58 -14.56
CA LYS A 78 -13.79 -32.13 -15.59
C LYS A 78 -13.11 -33.43 -15.16
N ARG A 79 -12.75 -33.54 -13.88
CA ARG A 79 -12.04 -34.71 -13.34
C ARG A 79 -12.92 -35.93 -13.21
N ALA A 80 -14.18 -35.74 -12.83
CA ALA A 80 -15.14 -36.79 -12.62
C ALA A 80 -16.50 -36.31 -13.14
N PRO A 81 -16.72 -36.29 -14.48
CA PRO A 81 -17.96 -35.82 -15.05
C PRO A 81 -19.13 -36.71 -14.64
N ALA A 82 -20.25 -36.07 -14.33
CA ALA A 82 -21.51 -36.77 -14.10
C ALA A 82 -22.01 -37.40 -15.41
N THR A 83 -22.58 -38.61 -15.29
CA THR A 83 -23.22 -39.34 -16.38
C THR A 83 -24.60 -39.77 -15.95
N ASP A 84 -25.46 -40.18 -16.87
CA ASP A 84 -26.79 -40.71 -16.55
C ASP A 84 -26.76 -41.93 -15.63
N GLN A 85 -25.70 -42.76 -15.75
CA GLN A 85 -25.48 -43.91 -14.84
C GLN A 85 -24.90 -43.52 -13.48
N HIS A 86 -24.16 -42.38 -13.41
CA HIS A 86 -23.50 -41.87 -12.21
C HIS A 86 -23.75 -40.37 -12.05
N PRO A 87 -25.00 -39.99 -11.71
CA PRO A 87 -25.37 -38.54 -11.65
C PRO A 87 -24.67 -37.76 -10.56
N ASN A 88 -24.15 -38.43 -9.52
CA ASN A 88 -23.42 -37.80 -8.39
C ASN A 88 -21.89 -37.98 -8.47
N ALA A 89 -21.34 -38.36 -9.63
CA ALA A 89 -19.91 -38.68 -9.76
C ALA A 89 -18.98 -37.56 -9.36
N THR A 90 -19.28 -36.32 -9.76
CA THR A 90 -18.47 -35.14 -9.43
C THR A 90 -18.51 -34.84 -7.94
N ALA A 91 -19.70 -34.81 -7.34
CA ALA A 91 -19.89 -34.59 -5.91
C ALA A 91 -19.23 -35.69 -5.06
N ARG A 92 -19.36 -36.94 -5.48
CA ARG A 92 -18.67 -38.08 -4.85
C ARG A 92 -17.14 -37.90 -4.89
N ALA A 93 -16.58 -37.61 -6.06
CA ALA A 93 -15.13 -37.41 -6.18
C ALA A 93 -14.63 -36.26 -5.28
N TYR A 94 -15.38 -35.16 -5.20
CA TYR A 94 -15.05 -34.07 -4.29
C TYR A 94 -15.04 -34.50 -2.81
N LEU A 95 -16.07 -35.22 -2.37
CA LEU A 95 -16.18 -35.70 -0.98
C LEU A 95 -15.08 -36.70 -0.64
N GLU A 96 -14.77 -37.64 -1.53
CA GLU A 96 -13.72 -38.64 -1.30
C GLU A 96 -12.32 -38.01 -1.34
N PHE A 97 -12.02 -37.19 -2.35
CA PHE A 97 -10.65 -36.77 -2.60
C PHE A 97 -10.29 -35.40 -2.01
N ALA A 98 -11.24 -34.44 -1.97
CA ALA A 98 -11.00 -33.14 -1.35
C ALA A 98 -11.29 -33.11 0.16
N ARG A 99 -12.20 -33.97 0.62
CA ARG A 99 -12.64 -34.03 2.03
C ARG A 99 -12.15 -35.25 2.78
N GLY A 100 -11.70 -36.27 2.07
CA GLY A 100 -11.15 -37.49 2.65
C GLY A 100 -12.21 -38.47 3.20
N PHE A 101 -13.48 -38.33 2.78
CA PHE A 101 -14.57 -39.11 3.31
C PHE A 101 -14.65 -40.48 2.62
N ARG A 102 -14.98 -41.54 3.40
CA ARG A 102 -15.27 -42.86 2.87
C ARG A 102 -16.68 -42.84 2.27
N PHE A 103 -16.77 -43.20 0.99
CA PHE A 103 -18.05 -43.12 0.26
C PHE A 103 -19.11 -44.06 0.84
N GLU A 104 -18.71 -45.21 1.28
CA GLU A 104 -19.60 -46.25 1.85
C GLU A 104 -20.41 -45.71 3.06
N LEU A 105 -19.81 -44.79 3.82
CA LEU A 105 -20.48 -44.19 4.97
C LEU A 105 -21.49 -43.12 4.59
N ILE A 106 -21.15 -42.33 3.55
CA ILE A 106 -21.92 -41.14 3.19
C ILE A 106 -22.86 -41.35 1.97
N GLN A 107 -22.92 -42.56 1.49
CA GLN A 107 -23.78 -42.91 0.34
C GLN A 107 -25.24 -42.61 0.66
N GLY A 108 -25.92 -41.88 -0.23
CA GLY A 108 -27.30 -41.44 -0.08
C GLY A 108 -27.54 -40.21 0.79
N TRP A 109 -26.51 -39.60 1.39
CA TRP A 109 -26.65 -38.39 2.20
C TRP A 109 -26.70 -37.11 1.41
N PHE A 110 -26.25 -37.13 0.16
CA PHE A 110 -26.11 -35.97 -0.70
C PHE A 110 -26.64 -36.23 -2.11
N THR A 111 -26.93 -35.13 -2.80
CA THR A 111 -27.18 -35.09 -4.25
C THR A 111 -26.21 -34.11 -4.92
N GLN A 112 -25.97 -34.34 -6.20
CA GLN A 112 -25.26 -33.39 -7.05
C GLN A 112 -26.24 -32.51 -7.77
N GLU A 113 -26.00 -31.21 -7.77
CA GLU A 113 -26.80 -30.24 -8.54
C GLU A 113 -25.86 -29.29 -9.30
N THR A 114 -26.44 -28.42 -10.10
CA THR A 114 -25.71 -27.41 -10.86
C THR A 114 -26.16 -26.03 -10.41
N PHE A 115 -25.20 -25.14 -10.21
CA PHE A 115 -25.46 -23.73 -9.93
C PHE A 115 -24.80 -22.84 -10.98
N TYR A 116 -25.51 -21.82 -11.43
CA TYR A 116 -24.99 -20.80 -12.33
C TYR A 116 -25.24 -19.41 -11.74
N SER A 117 -24.18 -18.59 -11.67
CA SER A 117 -24.25 -17.20 -11.25
C SER A 117 -24.21 -16.28 -12.47
N VAL A 118 -25.28 -15.54 -12.70
CA VAL A 118 -25.34 -14.52 -13.77
C VAL A 118 -24.36 -13.38 -13.47
N GLU A 119 -24.24 -13.00 -12.21
CA GLU A 119 -23.34 -11.91 -11.77
C GLU A 119 -21.87 -12.22 -12.08
N HIS A 120 -21.45 -13.47 -11.86
CA HIS A 120 -20.07 -13.90 -12.08
C HIS A 120 -19.84 -14.57 -13.43
N ASN A 121 -20.91 -14.76 -14.23
CA ASN A 121 -20.91 -15.50 -15.49
C ASN A 121 -20.18 -16.85 -15.37
N ALA A 122 -20.47 -17.59 -14.31
CA ALA A 122 -19.78 -18.83 -13.95
C ALA A 122 -20.76 -19.88 -13.42
N GLY A 123 -20.50 -21.15 -13.80
CA GLY A 123 -21.22 -22.33 -13.31
C GLY A 123 -20.34 -23.18 -12.41
N SER A 124 -20.98 -23.98 -11.53
CA SER A 124 -20.33 -24.96 -10.66
C SER A 124 -21.26 -26.14 -10.45
N ALA A 125 -20.70 -27.36 -10.42
CA ALA A 125 -21.38 -28.47 -9.77
C ALA A 125 -21.42 -28.19 -8.27
N THR A 126 -22.41 -28.74 -7.58
CA THR A 126 -22.59 -28.57 -6.13
C THR A 126 -22.77 -29.92 -5.44
N VAL A 127 -22.37 -29.97 -4.18
CA VAL A 127 -22.78 -31.04 -3.25
C VAL A 127 -23.91 -30.49 -2.40
N ARG A 128 -25.09 -31.10 -2.48
CA ARG A 128 -26.29 -30.66 -1.77
C ARG A 128 -26.69 -31.66 -0.68
N PHE A 129 -26.99 -31.15 0.49
CA PHE A 129 -27.54 -31.90 1.62
C PHE A 129 -28.95 -31.42 1.93
N ALA A 130 -29.90 -32.35 2.11
CA ALA A 130 -31.24 -32.03 2.53
C ALA A 130 -31.30 -31.62 3.99
N LEU A 131 -32.17 -30.67 4.34
CA LEU A 131 -32.38 -30.17 5.69
C LEU A 131 -33.79 -30.57 6.20
N GLU A 132 -33.93 -30.73 7.52
CA GLU A 132 -35.17 -31.20 8.16
C GLU A 132 -36.41 -30.37 7.78
N LYS A 133 -36.30 -29.05 7.66
CA LYS A 133 -37.43 -28.17 7.27
C LYS A 133 -37.73 -28.15 5.78
N GLY A 134 -37.30 -29.15 5.00
CA GLY A 134 -37.57 -29.25 3.55
C GLY A 134 -36.74 -28.27 2.72
N GLY A 135 -35.68 -27.74 3.30
CA GLY A 135 -34.66 -26.95 2.62
C GLY A 135 -33.46 -27.78 2.20
N TRP A 136 -32.45 -27.10 1.77
CA TRP A 136 -31.13 -27.68 1.48
C TRP A 136 -30.02 -26.70 1.74
N TRP A 137 -28.83 -27.23 2.01
CA TRP A 137 -27.54 -26.55 1.95
C TRP A 137 -26.72 -27.17 0.85
N GLU A 138 -26.03 -26.33 0.05
CA GLU A 138 -25.16 -26.82 -1.01
C GLU A 138 -23.82 -26.08 -1.03
N ARG A 139 -22.77 -26.84 -1.38
CA ARG A 139 -21.40 -26.35 -1.55
C ARG A 139 -21.06 -26.26 -3.02
N LEU A 140 -20.53 -25.10 -3.48
CA LEU A 140 -19.94 -24.93 -4.78
C LEU A 140 -18.58 -25.63 -4.79
N ILE A 141 -18.36 -26.51 -5.78
CA ILE A 141 -17.16 -27.39 -5.78
C ILE A 141 -16.21 -27.13 -6.96
N ASP A 142 -16.69 -26.55 -8.07
CA ASP A 142 -15.82 -26.20 -9.19
C ASP A 142 -15.32 -24.77 -9.08
N GLN A 143 -14.01 -24.61 -8.90
CA GLN A 143 -13.32 -23.32 -8.86
C GLN A 143 -14.10 -22.27 -8.03
N PRO A 144 -14.34 -22.53 -6.73
CA PRO A 144 -15.23 -21.71 -5.90
C PRO A 144 -14.72 -20.25 -5.73
N HIS A 145 -13.46 -19.96 -6.00
CA HIS A 145 -12.90 -18.61 -6.01
C HIS A 145 -13.57 -17.69 -7.04
N ARG A 146 -14.12 -18.23 -8.14
CA ARG A 146 -14.86 -17.47 -9.17
C ARG A 146 -16.12 -16.80 -8.63
N PHE A 147 -16.65 -17.27 -7.52
CA PHE A 147 -17.86 -16.75 -6.88
C PHE A 147 -17.56 -15.80 -5.71
N GLY A 148 -16.33 -15.28 -5.62
CA GLY A 148 -15.89 -14.37 -4.56
C GLY A 148 -16.01 -14.99 -3.17
N LYS A 149 -16.83 -14.40 -2.29
CA LYS A 149 -17.04 -14.90 -0.92
C LYS A 149 -18.06 -16.04 -0.82
N MET A 150 -18.86 -16.26 -1.86
CA MET A 150 -19.94 -17.25 -1.86
C MET A 150 -19.38 -18.65 -2.16
N LYS A 151 -19.10 -19.42 -1.10
CA LYS A 151 -18.63 -20.80 -1.22
C LYS A 151 -19.75 -21.84 -1.02
N ALA A 152 -20.84 -21.45 -0.36
CA ALA A 152 -22.00 -22.29 -0.06
C ALA A 152 -23.28 -21.44 -0.07
N ARG A 153 -24.43 -22.10 -0.23
CA ARG A 153 -25.76 -21.49 -0.25
C ARG A 153 -26.79 -22.35 0.45
N PHE A 154 -27.86 -21.67 0.87
CA PHE A 154 -29.08 -22.30 1.36
C PHE A 154 -30.24 -22.04 0.40
N LYS A 155 -31.28 -22.90 0.43
CA LYS A 155 -32.53 -22.66 -0.28
C LYS A 155 -33.19 -21.34 0.15
N SER A 156 -33.24 -21.08 1.47
CA SER A 156 -33.72 -19.85 2.06
C SER A 156 -33.02 -19.59 3.40
N LYS A 157 -33.08 -18.37 3.90
CA LYS A 157 -32.54 -18.03 5.23
C LYS A 157 -33.27 -18.75 6.38
N ASP A 158 -34.50 -19.16 6.20
CA ASP A 158 -35.31 -19.80 7.21
C ASP A 158 -35.15 -21.32 7.26
N SER A 159 -34.47 -21.93 6.26
CA SER A 159 -34.32 -23.37 6.15
C SER A 159 -33.41 -24.00 7.22
N TYR A 160 -32.56 -23.20 7.91
CA TYR A 160 -31.63 -23.71 8.93
C TYR A 160 -31.84 -23.11 10.32
N ARG A 161 -32.70 -22.09 10.47
CA ARG A 161 -32.91 -21.44 11.77
C ARG A 161 -33.59 -22.39 12.78
N GLY A 162 -32.99 -22.51 13.96
CA GLY A 162 -33.47 -23.32 15.06
C GLY A 162 -33.26 -24.82 14.91
N VAL A 163 -32.71 -25.31 13.81
CA VAL A 163 -32.45 -26.73 13.56
C VAL A 163 -30.96 -26.99 13.30
N TRP A 164 -30.53 -28.20 13.54
CA TRP A 164 -29.23 -28.70 13.09
C TRP A 164 -29.40 -29.60 11.86
N TRP A 165 -28.32 -29.89 11.20
CA TRP A 165 -28.22 -31.00 10.26
C TRP A 165 -27.63 -32.20 11.00
N CYS A 166 -28.35 -33.34 10.96
CA CYS A 166 -27.92 -34.59 11.56
C CYS A 166 -27.54 -35.60 10.48
N PRO A 167 -26.35 -36.23 10.54
CA PRO A 167 -25.98 -37.33 9.64
C PRO A 167 -26.98 -38.49 9.81
N PRO A 168 -27.49 -39.07 8.71
CA PRO A 168 -28.52 -40.12 8.76
C PRO A 168 -28.13 -41.40 9.53
N CYS A 169 -26.84 -41.63 9.73
CA CYS A 169 -26.34 -42.78 10.46
C CYS A 169 -26.38 -42.63 12.00
N ILE A 170 -26.66 -41.42 12.50
CA ILE A 170 -26.63 -41.15 13.96
C ILE A 170 -28.02 -41.35 14.53
N ASP A 171 -28.10 -42.28 15.52
CA ASP A 171 -29.25 -42.37 16.42
C ASP A 171 -29.07 -41.43 17.61
N LEU A 172 -29.72 -40.26 17.55
CA LEU A 172 -29.69 -39.27 18.60
C LEU A 172 -30.35 -39.73 19.91
N LEU A 173 -31.18 -40.80 19.85
CA LEU A 173 -31.86 -41.34 21.02
C LEU A 173 -30.93 -42.24 21.86
N GLU A 174 -29.98 -42.91 21.21
CA GLU A 174 -29.01 -43.76 21.88
C GLU A 174 -27.71 -43.01 22.24
N ALA A 175 -27.45 -41.85 21.60
CA ALA A 175 -26.22 -41.09 21.81
C ALA A 175 -26.11 -40.60 23.27
N LYS A 176 -25.01 -40.94 23.94
CA LYS A 176 -24.68 -40.45 25.30
C LYS A 176 -24.12 -39.04 25.28
N GLU A 177 -23.48 -38.68 24.15
CA GLU A 177 -22.83 -37.40 23.91
C GLU A 177 -23.08 -37.00 22.46
N ILE A 178 -23.40 -35.69 22.23
CA ILE A 178 -23.60 -35.11 20.89
C ILE A 178 -22.68 -33.93 20.73
N TRP A 179 -21.86 -33.95 19.69
CA TRP A 179 -21.00 -32.83 19.32
C TRP A 179 -21.74 -31.91 18.36
N ILE A 180 -21.70 -30.62 18.63
CA ILE A 180 -22.32 -29.59 17.80
C ILE A 180 -21.23 -28.78 17.15
N VAL A 181 -21.03 -28.99 15.85
CA VAL A 181 -19.99 -28.31 15.02
C VAL A 181 -20.61 -27.27 14.10
N GLU A 182 -19.77 -26.42 13.49
CA GLU A 182 -20.27 -25.36 12.61
C GLU A 182 -20.67 -25.92 11.25
N GLY A 183 -19.80 -26.68 10.57
CA GLY A 183 -20.01 -27.13 9.20
C GLY A 183 -20.55 -28.57 9.08
N ILE A 184 -21.28 -28.85 7.99
CA ILE A 184 -21.75 -30.21 7.67
C ILE A 184 -20.55 -31.15 7.47
N PHE A 185 -19.50 -30.70 6.79
CA PHE A 185 -18.29 -31.50 6.60
C PHE A 185 -17.56 -31.82 7.89
N ASP A 186 -17.60 -30.91 8.87
CA ASP A 186 -17.03 -31.16 10.20
C ASP A 186 -17.80 -32.25 10.95
N ALA A 187 -19.14 -32.23 10.84
CA ALA A 187 -19.96 -33.28 11.41
C ALA A 187 -19.65 -34.66 10.78
N ILE A 188 -19.60 -34.70 9.44
CA ILE A 188 -19.22 -35.93 8.72
C ILE A 188 -17.81 -36.40 9.10
N ALA A 189 -16.86 -35.48 9.26
CA ALA A 189 -15.49 -35.80 9.67
C ALA A 189 -15.42 -36.50 11.04
N LEU A 190 -16.17 -36.00 12.02
CA LEU A 190 -16.22 -36.61 13.36
C LEU A 190 -16.92 -37.98 13.36
N VAL A 191 -17.97 -38.15 12.56
CA VAL A 191 -18.67 -39.44 12.41
C VAL A 191 -17.75 -40.53 11.86
N HIS A 192 -16.77 -40.21 11.02
CA HIS A 192 -15.76 -41.17 10.58
C HIS A 192 -14.90 -41.76 11.71
N HIS A 193 -14.97 -41.18 12.90
CA HIS A 193 -14.26 -41.58 14.11
C HIS A 193 -15.22 -41.96 15.26
N ASP A 194 -16.43 -42.39 14.89
CA ASP A 194 -17.46 -42.87 15.82
C ASP A 194 -17.90 -41.83 16.85
N ILE A 195 -17.77 -40.53 16.48
CA ILE A 195 -18.23 -39.42 17.32
C ILE A 195 -19.59 -38.95 16.79
N ALA A 196 -20.65 -39.03 17.61
CA ALA A 196 -21.95 -38.51 17.24
C ALA A 196 -21.91 -36.98 17.13
N ALA A 197 -21.92 -36.47 15.91
CA ALA A 197 -21.81 -35.05 15.63
C ALA A 197 -22.91 -34.53 14.71
N VAL A 198 -23.44 -33.34 15.01
CA VAL A 198 -24.43 -32.61 14.23
C VAL A 198 -23.89 -31.26 13.85
N SER A 199 -24.36 -30.68 12.74
CA SER A 199 -23.95 -29.36 12.31
C SER A 199 -25.00 -28.30 12.63
N ALA A 200 -24.61 -27.22 13.31
CA ALA A 200 -25.43 -26.02 13.44
C ALA A 200 -25.52 -25.19 12.13
N MET A 201 -24.73 -25.54 11.09
CA MET A 201 -24.67 -24.93 9.77
C MET A 201 -24.15 -23.47 9.80
N SER A 202 -24.05 -22.87 10.95
CA SER A 202 -23.44 -21.54 11.18
C SER A 202 -23.19 -21.32 12.66
N SER A 203 -22.09 -20.68 13.04
CA SER A 203 -21.79 -20.36 14.45
C SER A 203 -22.84 -19.48 15.13
N ASN A 204 -23.55 -18.65 14.36
CA ASN A 204 -24.61 -17.76 14.89
C ASN A 204 -26.01 -18.41 14.95
N ALA A 205 -26.14 -19.68 14.61
CA ALA A 205 -27.42 -20.40 14.60
C ALA A 205 -27.53 -21.31 15.82
N PHE A 206 -28.43 -20.98 16.76
CA PHE A 206 -28.76 -21.86 17.88
C PHE A 206 -29.79 -22.89 17.44
N PRO A 207 -29.55 -24.22 17.56
CA PRO A 207 -30.47 -25.25 17.12
C PRO A 207 -31.55 -25.55 18.17
N GLY A 208 -32.25 -24.51 18.64
CA GLY A 208 -33.20 -24.59 19.76
C GLY A 208 -34.39 -25.48 19.48
N ASP A 209 -34.90 -25.56 18.25
CA ASP A 209 -36.04 -26.42 17.90
C ASP A 209 -35.64 -27.88 17.93
N SER A 210 -34.46 -28.24 17.41
CA SER A 210 -33.95 -29.61 17.44
C SER A 210 -33.62 -30.06 18.86
N LEU A 211 -33.07 -29.17 19.71
CA LEU A 211 -32.84 -29.48 21.13
C LEU A 211 -34.17 -29.73 21.89
N LYS A 212 -35.20 -28.91 21.67
CA LYS A 212 -36.53 -29.11 22.26
C LYS A 212 -37.20 -30.38 21.74
N ALA A 213 -37.05 -30.69 20.46
CA ALA A 213 -37.55 -31.96 19.92
C ALA A 213 -36.85 -33.14 20.57
N LEU A 214 -35.53 -33.08 20.76
CA LEU A 214 -34.76 -34.15 21.44
C LEU A 214 -35.22 -34.35 22.89
N ILE A 215 -35.48 -33.29 23.64
CA ILE A 215 -36.04 -33.35 25.00
C ILE A 215 -37.38 -34.07 24.96
N LYS A 216 -38.28 -33.67 24.06
CA LYS A 216 -39.63 -34.25 23.94
C LYS A 216 -39.59 -35.75 23.60
N THR A 217 -38.68 -36.17 22.73
CA THR A 217 -38.59 -37.55 22.28
C THR A 217 -37.94 -38.45 23.33
N ARG A 218 -37.14 -37.86 24.26
CA ARG A 218 -36.53 -38.59 25.39
C ARG A 218 -37.30 -38.38 26.70
N GLU A 219 -38.62 -38.15 26.66
CA GLU A 219 -39.45 -37.97 27.88
C GLU A 219 -39.15 -39.04 28.92
N GLY A 220 -38.61 -38.60 30.08
CA GLY A 220 -38.24 -39.49 31.22
C GLY A 220 -36.85 -40.13 31.13
N GLY A 221 -36.11 -39.95 30.05
CA GLY A 221 -34.74 -40.46 29.87
C GLY A 221 -33.65 -39.43 30.18
N LYS A 222 -32.42 -39.92 30.42
CA LYS A 222 -31.27 -39.06 30.64
C LYS A 222 -30.90 -38.32 29.34
N LEU A 223 -30.84 -36.98 29.36
CA LEU A 223 -30.41 -36.17 28.22
C LEU A 223 -28.94 -36.44 27.90
N PRO A 224 -28.55 -36.38 26.61
CA PRO A 224 -27.15 -36.52 26.19
C PRO A 224 -26.36 -35.30 26.66
N LYS A 225 -25.06 -35.51 26.87
CA LYS A 225 -24.14 -34.40 27.07
C LYS A 225 -23.89 -33.72 25.72
N LEU A 226 -23.94 -32.39 25.67
CA LEU A 226 -23.65 -31.61 24.50
C LEU A 226 -22.20 -31.10 24.53
N VAL A 227 -21.45 -31.27 23.45
CA VAL A 227 -20.10 -30.74 23.27
C VAL A 227 -20.15 -29.72 22.16
N TRP A 228 -20.04 -28.44 22.51
CA TRP A 228 -20.00 -27.33 21.54
C TRP A 228 -18.62 -27.21 20.94
N ALA A 229 -18.47 -27.57 19.66
CA ALA A 229 -17.22 -27.71 18.95
C ALA A 229 -17.20 -26.83 17.68
N LEU A 230 -17.67 -25.59 17.83
CA LEU A 230 -17.65 -24.57 16.76
C LEU A 230 -16.22 -24.13 16.44
N ASP A 231 -16.04 -23.43 15.34
CA ASP A 231 -14.74 -22.89 14.91
C ASP A 231 -14.10 -22.03 16.00
N ASN A 232 -12.76 -22.11 16.14
CA ASN A 232 -12.04 -21.32 17.14
C ASN A 232 -11.70 -19.91 16.60
N GLU A 233 -12.73 -19.08 16.50
CA GLU A 233 -12.65 -17.66 16.13
C GLU A 233 -13.32 -16.79 17.21
N PRO A 234 -12.91 -15.51 17.37
CA PRO A 234 -13.46 -14.64 18.41
C PRO A 234 -15.00 -14.56 18.41
N SER A 235 -15.62 -14.47 17.23
CA SER A 235 -17.08 -14.44 17.08
C SER A 235 -17.73 -15.77 17.45
N ALA A 236 -17.20 -16.87 16.96
CA ALA A 236 -17.69 -18.21 17.27
C ALA A 236 -17.51 -18.56 18.74
N ASN A 237 -16.41 -18.12 19.38
CA ASN A 237 -16.17 -18.27 20.81
C ASN A 237 -17.20 -17.52 21.66
N ALA A 238 -17.63 -16.33 21.24
CA ALA A 238 -18.71 -15.59 21.90
C ALA A 238 -20.05 -16.32 21.78
N TYR A 239 -20.37 -16.86 20.59
CA TYR A 239 -21.57 -17.69 20.39
C TYR A 239 -21.51 -18.99 21.20
N THR A 240 -20.38 -19.68 21.24
CA THR A 240 -20.20 -20.90 22.03
C THR A 240 -20.58 -20.67 23.51
N ARG A 241 -20.06 -19.59 24.14
CA ARG A 241 -20.42 -19.22 25.52
C ARG A 241 -21.91 -18.94 25.67
N ARG A 242 -22.52 -18.28 24.72
CA ARG A 242 -23.96 -17.97 24.72
C ARG A 242 -24.79 -19.22 24.55
N TRP A 243 -24.50 -20.05 23.57
CA TRP A 243 -25.24 -21.27 23.27
C TRP A 243 -25.13 -22.31 24.36
N VAL A 244 -23.97 -22.42 25.02
CA VAL A 244 -23.81 -23.26 26.21
C VAL A 244 -24.75 -22.83 27.33
N ARG A 245 -24.86 -21.51 27.59
CA ARG A 245 -25.80 -21.00 28.62
C ARG A 245 -27.26 -21.28 28.26
N GLU A 246 -27.65 -21.07 27.00
CA GLU A 246 -28.99 -21.34 26.51
C GLU A 246 -29.33 -22.83 26.56
N ALA A 247 -28.40 -23.72 26.20
CA ALA A 247 -28.61 -25.16 26.28
C ALA A 247 -28.65 -25.67 27.74
N ARG A 248 -27.82 -25.14 28.64
CA ARG A 248 -27.88 -25.43 30.09
C ARG A 248 -29.23 -25.03 30.69
N ALA A 249 -29.78 -23.88 30.23
CA ALA A 249 -31.15 -23.45 30.67
C ALA A 249 -32.26 -24.41 30.18
N LEU A 250 -32.03 -25.21 29.13
CA LEU A 250 -32.91 -26.28 28.65
C LEU A 250 -32.69 -27.61 29.40
N GLY A 251 -31.72 -27.67 30.33
CA GLY A 251 -31.45 -28.85 31.16
C GLY A 251 -30.33 -29.77 30.65
N PHE A 252 -29.58 -29.37 29.61
CA PHE A 252 -28.47 -30.16 29.11
C PHE A 252 -27.18 -29.94 29.91
N VAL A 253 -26.40 -30.98 30.10
CA VAL A 253 -25.01 -30.87 30.50
C VAL A 253 -24.18 -30.49 29.29
N CYS A 254 -23.44 -29.41 29.37
CA CYS A 254 -22.71 -28.85 28.24
C CYS A 254 -21.22 -28.69 28.53
N GLU A 255 -20.40 -29.12 27.57
CA GLU A 255 -18.97 -28.86 27.47
C GLU A 255 -18.67 -28.12 26.16
N SER A 256 -17.42 -27.70 25.98
CA SER A 256 -16.92 -27.24 24.70
C SER A 256 -15.62 -27.94 24.29
N ALA A 257 -15.39 -28.02 23.00
CA ALA A 257 -14.14 -28.51 22.43
C ALA A 257 -13.68 -27.52 21.36
N GLN A 258 -12.45 -27.00 21.50
CA GLN A 258 -11.89 -25.97 20.62
C GLN A 258 -10.57 -26.44 20.04
N ILE A 259 -10.45 -26.50 18.70
CA ILE A 259 -9.19 -26.87 18.05
C ILE A 259 -8.16 -25.75 18.30
N PRO A 260 -6.98 -26.06 18.88
CA PRO A 260 -5.92 -25.07 19.02
C PRO A 260 -5.43 -24.59 17.65
N GLN A 261 -5.49 -23.30 17.39
CA GLN A 261 -4.96 -22.70 16.16
C GLN A 261 -3.45 -22.49 16.30
N ARG A 262 -2.67 -23.06 15.40
CA ARG A 262 -1.19 -22.98 15.41
C ARG A 262 -0.69 -22.23 14.16
N ASP A 263 0.37 -21.47 14.32
CA ASP A 263 1.09 -20.80 13.22
C ASP A 263 0.23 -19.89 12.31
N GLY A 264 -0.85 -19.31 12.85
CA GLY A 264 -1.74 -18.42 12.11
C GLY A 264 -2.59 -19.12 11.03
N ARG A 265 -2.60 -20.48 11.01
CA ARG A 265 -3.44 -21.24 10.10
C ARG A 265 -4.71 -21.67 10.83
N LYS A 266 -5.85 -21.38 10.19
CA LYS A 266 -7.15 -21.88 10.64
C LYS A 266 -7.21 -23.38 10.34
N SER A 267 -7.55 -24.18 11.35
CA SER A 267 -7.83 -25.61 11.21
C SER A 267 -9.24 -25.90 11.72
N ASP A 268 -9.98 -26.71 10.97
CA ASP A 268 -11.32 -27.22 11.31
C ASP A 268 -11.27 -28.74 11.58
N TRP A 269 -12.44 -29.33 11.90
CA TRP A 269 -12.52 -30.75 12.20
C TRP A 269 -12.28 -31.62 10.96
N ASN A 270 -12.62 -31.14 9.77
CA ASN A 270 -12.30 -31.85 8.54
C ASN A 270 -10.79 -31.86 8.25
N ASP A 271 -10.07 -30.80 8.59
CA ASP A 271 -8.60 -30.75 8.50
C ASP A 271 -7.96 -31.80 9.44
N LEU A 272 -8.48 -31.94 10.67
CA LEU A 272 -8.03 -32.95 11.60
C LEU A 272 -8.31 -34.37 11.09
N HIS A 273 -9.52 -34.62 10.58
CA HIS A 273 -9.89 -35.88 9.95
C HIS A 273 -8.92 -36.27 8.83
N GLN A 274 -8.62 -35.36 7.92
CA GLN A 274 -7.66 -35.60 6.84
C GLN A 274 -6.26 -35.93 7.41
N ARG A 275 -5.79 -35.19 8.41
CA ARG A 275 -4.51 -35.46 9.08
C ARG A 275 -4.47 -36.82 9.75
N TRP A 276 -5.50 -37.24 10.45
CA TRP A 276 -5.61 -38.56 11.07
C TRP A 276 -5.63 -39.68 10.04
N SER A 277 -6.32 -39.45 8.91
CA SER A 277 -6.40 -40.42 7.80
C SER A 277 -5.05 -40.69 7.12
N PHE A 278 -4.08 -39.77 7.21
CA PHE A 278 -2.70 -40.01 6.73
C PHE A 278 -1.89 -40.96 7.64
N ILE A 279 -2.29 -41.19 8.87
CA ILE A 279 -1.61 -42.11 9.81
C ILE A 279 -2.02 -43.54 9.47
N GLN A 280 -1.13 -44.34 8.90
CA GLN A 280 -1.42 -45.69 8.44
C GLN A 280 -1.59 -46.69 9.60
N ASP A 281 -0.80 -46.51 10.66
CA ASP A 281 -0.85 -47.34 11.85
C ASP A 281 -2.11 -46.99 12.68
N GLU A 282 -3.01 -47.99 12.85
CA GLU A 282 -4.30 -47.81 13.53
C GLU A 282 -4.14 -47.44 15.01
N THR A 283 -3.18 -48.02 15.72
CA THR A 283 -2.93 -47.70 17.12
C THR A 283 -2.44 -46.28 17.28
N LYS A 284 -1.45 -45.87 16.48
CA LYS A 284 -0.95 -44.49 16.50
C LYS A 284 -2.01 -43.48 16.08
N ARG A 285 -2.88 -43.85 15.13
CA ARG A 285 -3.99 -43.02 14.71
C ARG A 285 -4.99 -42.82 15.84
N ALA A 286 -5.37 -43.89 16.54
CA ALA A 286 -6.27 -43.84 17.69
C ALA A 286 -5.69 -43.00 18.83
N ASP A 287 -4.40 -43.18 19.16
CA ASP A 287 -3.71 -42.37 20.16
C ASP A 287 -3.64 -40.89 19.80
N GLN A 288 -3.38 -40.56 18.51
CA GLN A 288 -3.38 -39.18 18.05
C GLN A 288 -4.75 -38.54 18.11
N ILE A 289 -5.82 -39.28 17.74
CA ILE A 289 -7.21 -38.80 17.83
C ILE A 289 -7.53 -38.51 19.31
N ALA A 290 -7.28 -39.47 20.22
CA ALA A 290 -7.52 -39.30 21.64
C ALA A 290 -6.77 -38.07 22.20
N THR A 291 -5.52 -37.88 21.80
CA THR A 291 -4.69 -36.74 22.22
C THR A 291 -5.28 -35.41 21.75
N ASP A 292 -5.63 -35.32 20.46
CA ASP A 292 -6.18 -34.10 19.86
C ASP A 292 -7.56 -33.75 20.44
N LEU A 293 -8.42 -34.72 20.65
CA LEU A 293 -9.73 -34.56 21.31
C LEU A 293 -9.58 -34.09 22.76
N LYS A 294 -8.66 -34.72 23.54
CA LYS A 294 -8.35 -34.27 24.89
C LYS A 294 -7.86 -32.84 24.95
N GLN A 295 -6.97 -32.46 24.02
CA GLN A 295 -6.48 -31.09 23.89
C GLN A 295 -7.60 -30.13 23.52
N ALA A 296 -8.48 -30.47 22.55
CA ALA A 296 -9.61 -29.65 22.17
C ALA A 296 -10.61 -29.42 23.31
N ARG A 297 -10.93 -30.49 24.08
CA ARG A 297 -11.79 -30.35 25.30
C ARG A 297 -11.16 -29.47 26.36
N HIS A 298 -9.84 -29.58 26.58
CA HIS A 298 -9.15 -28.69 27.52
C HIS A 298 -9.24 -27.22 27.07
N GLN A 299 -9.01 -26.91 25.78
CA GLN A 299 -9.18 -25.54 25.24
C GLN A 299 -10.63 -25.05 25.36
N GLY A 300 -11.60 -25.94 25.14
CA GLY A 300 -13.01 -25.64 25.33
C GLY A 300 -13.37 -25.37 26.80
N ALA A 301 -12.81 -26.12 27.74
CA ALA A 301 -12.97 -25.85 29.16
C ALA A 301 -12.39 -24.49 29.56
N LEU A 302 -11.20 -24.13 29.06
CA LEU A 302 -10.61 -22.79 29.27
C LEU A 302 -11.49 -21.66 28.70
N LEU A 303 -12.19 -21.92 27.59
CA LEU A 303 -13.15 -20.97 27.00
C LEU A 303 -14.36 -20.77 27.87
N LEU A 304 -14.87 -21.84 28.49
CA LEU A 304 -16.11 -21.83 29.30
C LEU A 304 -15.88 -21.43 30.75
N ALA A 305 -14.62 -21.35 31.22
CA ALA A 305 -14.32 -20.97 32.60
C ALA A 305 -15.04 -19.68 33.00
N GLU A 306 -15.69 -19.68 34.18
CA GLU A 306 -16.53 -18.58 34.67
C GLU A 306 -15.75 -17.62 35.57
N SER A 307 -14.56 -18.04 36.04
CA SER A 307 -13.67 -17.23 36.86
C SER A 307 -12.19 -17.37 36.43
N ALA A 308 -11.36 -16.37 36.81
CA ALA A 308 -9.91 -16.44 36.62
C ALA A 308 -9.28 -17.59 37.43
N ALA A 309 -9.83 -17.91 38.60
CA ALA A 309 -9.35 -19.00 39.44
C ALA A 309 -9.67 -20.37 38.85
N GLU A 310 -10.89 -20.57 38.35
CA GLU A 310 -11.26 -21.79 37.62
C GLU A 310 -10.35 -22.00 36.38
N LYS A 311 -10.16 -20.96 35.61
CA LYS A 311 -9.26 -21.01 34.45
C LYS A 311 -7.81 -21.34 34.84
N ALA A 312 -7.32 -20.73 35.91
CA ALA A 312 -5.99 -21.02 36.45
C ALA A 312 -5.86 -22.47 36.93
N LEU A 313 -6.89 -23.01 37.60
CA LEU A 313 -6.94 -24.39 38.04
C LEU A 313 -6.86 -25.35 36.86
N LEU A 314 -7.67 -25.14 35.83
CA LEU A 314 -7.64 -25.93 34.58
C LEU A 314 -6.27 -25.92 33.93
N MET A 315 -5.63 -24.73 33.83
CA MET A 315 -4.28 -24.61 33.30
C MET A 315 -3.22 -25.30 34.14
N TYR A 316 -3.33 -25.19 35.48
CA TYR A 316 -2.45 -25.88 36.44
C TYR A 316 -2.60 -27.41 36.34
N ASP A 317 -3.83 -27.91 36.31
CA ASP A 317 -4.09 -29.36 36.22
C ASP A 317 -3.58 -29.96 34.91
N TRP A 318 -3.56 -29.17 33.82
CA TRP A 318 -3.03 -29.62 32.54
C TRP A 318 -1.49 -29.68 32.49
N ASN A 319 -0.82 -28.64 32.96
CA ASN A 319 0.62 -28.47 32.74
C ASN A 319 1.48 -28.57 34.01
N LYS A 320 0.84 -28.62 35.19
CA LYS A 320 1.45 -28.67 36.53
C LYS A 320 2.48 -27.57 36.82
N ARG A 321 2.38 -26.42 36.13
CA ARG A 321 3.22 -25.25 36.39
C ARG A 321 2.68 -24.48 37.59
N GLY A 322 3.53 -24.25 38.59
CA GLY A 322 3.16 -23.51 39.80
C GLY A 322 3.11 -22.00 39.64
N GLU A 323 3.57 -21.45 38.49
CA GLU A 323 3.59 -19.99 38.23
C GLU A 323 3.43 -19.70 36.75
N PHE A 324 2.45 -18.85 36.39
CA PHE A 324 2.21 -18.38 35.02
C PHE A 324 1.25 -17.18 34.99
N HIS A 325 1.16 -16.50 33.86
CA HIS A 325 0.14 -15.49 33.60
C HIS A 325 -1.04 -16.05 32.80
N LEU A 326 -2.23 -15.45 32.96
CA LEU A 326 -3.41 -15.78 32.17
C LEU A 326 -4.28 -14.54 31.92
N GLY A 327 -4.95 -14.52 30.75
CA GLY A 327 -6.00 -13.54 30.44
C GLY A 327 -7.38 -14.10 30.77
N PHE A 328 -8.19 -13.29 31.46
CA PHE A 328 -9.59 -13.59 31.71
C PHE A 328 -10.43 -12.31 31.73
N GLY A 329 -11.55 -12.29 31.00
CA GLY A 329 -12.41 -11.11 30.91
C GLY A 329 -11.68 -9.84 30.44
N SER A 330 -10.76 -9.96 29.49
CA SER A 330 -9.88 -8.88 29.02
C SER A 330 -9.04 -8.20 30.10
N ARG A 331 -8.70 -8.92 31.15
CA ARG A 331 -7.77 -8.53 32.21
C ARG A 331 -6.62 -9.51 32.30
N LEU A 332 -5.50 -9.09 32.85
CA LEU A 332 -4.33 -9.92 33.04
C LEU A 332 -4.20 -10.33 34.51
N TYR A 333 -4.12 -11.63 34.73
CA TYR A 333 -3.94 -12.24 36.03
C TYR A 333 -2.59 -12.93 36.13
N TRP A 334 -2.09 -13.05 37.34
CA TRP A 334 -0.91 -13.82 37.68
C TRP A 334 -1.32 -14.97 38.61
N PHE A 335 -0.96 -16.19 38.23
CA PHE A 335 -1.07 -17.36 39.04
C PHE A 335 0.28 -17.70 39.68
N LYS A 336 0.30 -17.87 40.96
CA LYS A 336 1.44 -18.39 41.74
C LYS A 336 0.94 -19.22 42.89
N LEU A 337 1.13 -20.54 42.82
CA LEU A 337 0.67 -21.49 43.82
C LEU A 337 1.62 -21.44 45.03
N ASP A 338 1.05 -21.09 46.19
CA ASP A 338 1.64 -21.25 47.51
C ASP A 338 0.94 -22.44 48.18
N MET A 339 1.64 -23.57 48.21
CA MET A 339 1.04 -24.84 48.70
C MET A 339 0.62 -24.77 50.16
N GLU A 340 1.36 -24.04 51.01
CA GLU A 340 1.00 -23.95 52.43
C GLU A 340 -0.29 -23.15 52.63
N LYS A 341 -0.39 -22.00 51.97
CA LYS A 341 -1.61 -21.19 52.00
C LYS A 341 -2.78 -21.87 51.34
N PHE A 342 -2.53 -22.57 50.24
CA PHE A 342 -3.57 -23.30 49.53
C PHE A 342 -4.14 -24.45 50.39
N ASN A 343 -3.26 -25.28 51.02
CA ASN A 343 -3.70 -26.36 51.89
C ASN A 343 -4.44 -25.86 53.12
N ARG A 344 -4.00 -24.72 53.68
CA ARG A 344 -4.72 -24.08 54.80
C ARG A 344 -6.13 -23.66 54.36
N ALA A 345 -6.22 -22.93 53.22
CA ALA A 345 -7.51 -22.52 52.70
C ALA A 345 -8.42 -23.72 52.32
N MET A 346 -7.87 -24.83 51.89
CA MET A 346 -8.65 -26.06 51.64
C MET A 346 -9.20 -26.61 52.94
N SER A 347 -8.36 -26.75 54.01
CA SER A 347 -8.79 -27.20 55.31
C SER A 347 -9.89 -26.29 55.89
N ASP A 348 -9.69 -24.96 55.81
CA ASP A 348 -10.67 -23.99 56.28
C ASP A 348 -12.02 -24.10 55.56
N ILE A 349 -12.04 -24.49 54.28
CA ILE A 349 -13.29 -24.74 53.51
C ILE A 349 -13.92 -26.08 53.85
N GLU A 350 -13.10 -27.14 54.04
CA GLU A 350 -13.60 -28.46 54.42
C GLU A 350 -14.16 -28.48 55.87
N ASP A 351 -13.57 -27.71 56.81
CA ASP A 351 -13.98 -27.55 58.18
C ASP A 351 -15.07 -26.47 58.36
N SER A 352 -15.50 -25.79 57.26
CA SER A 352 -16.48 -24.71 57.34
C SER A 352 -17.87 -25.20 57.76
N GLU A 353 -18.47 -24.57 58.75
CA GLU A 353 -19.86 -24.75 59.14
C GLU A 353 -20.85 -24.02 58.22
N ASN A 354 -20.34 -23.26 57.24
CA ASN A 354 -21.17 -22.53 56.29
C ASN A 354 -21.86 -23.51 55.31
N HIS A 355 -23.18 -23.48 55.27
CA HIS A 355 -23.96 -24.35 54.38
C HIS A 355 -23.57 -24.24 52.90
N ASP A 356 -23.24 -23.04 52.43
CA ASP A 356 -22.81 -22.83 51.05
C ASP A 356 -21.49 -23.52 50.74
N ASP A 357 -20.56 -23.62 51.70
CA ASP A 357 -19.27 -24.30 51.51
C ASP A 357 -19.43 -25.84 51.51
N GLN A 358 -20.38 -26.35 52.29
CA GLN A 358 -20.71 -27.77 52.35
C GLN A 358 -21.36 -28.29 51.06
N LEU A 359 -21.98 -27.42 50.27
CA LEU A 359 -22.60 -27.75 48.98
C LEU A 359 -21.61 -27.73 47.80
N LEU A 360 -20.37 -27.25 47.99
CA LEU A 360 -19.37 -27.19 46.95
C LEU A 360 -18.83 -28.58 46.59
N ASN A 361 -18.75 -28.85 45.30
CA ASN A 361 -17.99 -30.00 44.81
C ASN A 361 -16.46 -29.75 44.91
N GLN A 362 -15.69 -30.83 44.85
CA GLN A 362 -14.20 -30.78 44.99
C GLN A 362 -13.52 -29.75 44.11
N ALA A 363 -13.97 -29.56 42.85
CA ALA A 363 -13.42 -28.57 41.93
C ALA A 363 -13.72 -27.15 42.42
N GLN A 364 -14.93 -26.88 42.90
CA GLN A 364 -15.33 -25.58 43.44
C GLN A 364 -14.62 -25.27 44.77
N GLN A 365 -14.39 -26.26 45.62
CA GLN A 365 -13.57 -26.13 46.84
C GLN A 365 -12.13 -25.72 46.49
N ARG A 366 -11.50 -26.38 45.52
CA ARG A 366 -10.16 -26.06 45.05
C ARG A 366 -10.10 -24.66 44.42
N GLU A 367 -11.09 -24.27 43.65
CA GLU A 367 -11.20 -22.93 43.08
C GLU A 367 -11.30 -21.85 44.16
N LYS A 368 -12.17 -22.05 45.15
CA LYS A 368 -12.33 -21.13 46.28
C LYS A 368 -11.05 -21.04 47.13
N ALA A 369 -10.36 -22.15 47.34
CA ALA A 369 -9.09 -22.19 48.03
C ALA A 369 -7.99 -21.41 47.28
N LEU A 370 -7.95 -21.44 45.92
CA LEU A 370 -7.03 -20.65 45.12
C LEU A 370 -7.31 -19.14 45.25
N GLN A 371 -8.59 -18.76 45.35
CA GLN A 371 -8.98 -17.37 45.56
C GLN A 371 -8.58 -16.89 46.96
N GLN A 372 -8.91 -17.67 48.01
CA GLN A 372 -8.61 -17.32 49.42
C GLN A 372 -7.12 -17.30 49.72
N SER A 373 -6.35 -18.21 49.14
CA SER A 373 -4.88 -18.24 49.29
C SER A 373 -4.17 -17.08 48.56
N GLY A 374 -4.88 -16.27 47.75
CA GLY A 374 -4.28 -15.24 46.94
C GLY A 374 -3.39 -15.79 45.83
N SER A 375 -3.59 -17.06 45.42
CA SER A 375 -2.81 -17.70 44.35
C SER A 375 -3.10 -17.11 42.96
N VAL A 376 -4.23 -16.44 42.76
CA VAL A 376 -4.63 -15.76 41.52
C VAL A 376 -4.86 -14.29 41.82
N VAL A 377 -4.02 -13.41 41.24
CA VAL A 377 -4.06 -11.96 41.47
C VAL A 377 -4.16 -11.21 40.15
N GLU A 378 -5.06 -10.23 40.07
CA GLU A 378 -5.09 -9.32 38.95
C GLU A 378 -3.85 -8.42 38.96
N ILE A 379 -3.10 -8.42 37.86
CA ILE A 379 -1.90 -7.58 37.67
C ILE A 379 -2.06 -6.51 36.58
N ALA A 380 -3.15 -6.55 35.83
CA ALA A 380 -3.59 -5.44 34.98
C ALA A 380 -5.11 -5.50 34.79
N ASN A 381 -5.76 -4.33 34.84
CA ASN A 381 -7.19 -4.17 34.58
C ASN A 381 -7.55 -4.18 33.07
N CYS A 382 -6.60 -4.50 32.24
CA CYS A 382 -6.69 -4.68 30.79
C CYS A 382 -5.82 -5.88 30.37
N TYR A 383 -5.92 -6.30 29.10
CA TYR A 383 -5.08 -7.39 28.59
C TYR A 383 -4.13 -6.88 27.50
N PRO A 384 -2.88 -6.56 27.84
CA PRO A 384 -1.86 -6.18 26.88
C PRO A 384 -1.29 -7.42 26.19
N GLN A 385 -1.27 -7.41 24.85
CA GLN A 385 -0.77 -8.51 24.02
C GLN A 385 0.21 -7.97 22.97
N ALA A 386 1.40 -8.55 22.89
CA ALA A 386 2.35 -8.28 21.83
C ALA A 386 1.88 -8.95 20.53
N LEU A 387 1.81 -8.18 19.44
CA LEU A 387 1.37 -8.67 18.14
C LEU A 387 2.56 -9.01 17.25
N TYR A 388 3.53 -8.10 17.14
CA TYR A 388 4.72 -8.28 16.31
C TYR A 388 5.83 -7.28 16.66
N PHE A 389 7.03 -7.62 16.20
CA PHE A 389 8.19 -6.75 16.21
C PHE A 389 8.26 -5.95 14.92
N GLN A 390 8.30 -4.62 15.03
CA GLN A 390 8.46 -3.70 13.89
C GLN A 390 9.94 -3.37 13.73
N ARG A 391 10.45 -3.48 12.51
CA ARG A 391 11.83 -3.12 12.19
C ARG A 391 11.87 -2.26 10.92
N ASN A 392 12.54 -1.13 11.01
CA ASN A 392 12.96 -0.36 9.85
C ASN A 392 14.40 -0.75 9.52
N GLU A 393 14.60 -1.49 8.43
CA GLU A 393 15.93 -1.98 8.04
C GLU A 393 16.87 -0.85 7.62
N VAL A 394 16.32 0.30 7.19
CA VAL A 394 17.10 1.44 6.70
C VAL A 394 17.63 2.30 7.85
N THR A 395 16.80 2.54 8.87
CA THR A 395 17.18 3.38 10.05
C THR A 395 17.63 2.55 11.23
N ASP A 396 17.58 1.21 11.15
CA ASP A 396 17.79 0.25 12.24
C ASP A 396 16.97 0.52 13.51
N GLU A 397 15.89 1.26 13.36
CA GLU A 397 14.95 1.53 14.44
C GLU A 397 13.95 0.37 14.58
N SER A 398 13.61 0.04 15.80
CA SER A 398 12.71 -1.07 16.10
C SER A 398 11.78 -0.80 17.26
N TRP A 399 10.59 -1.41 17.19
CA TRP A 399 9.54 -1.27 18.19
C TRP A 399 8.72 -2.55 18.28
N TYR A 400 8.02 -2.73 19.40
CA TYR A 400 7.01 -3.77 19.56
C TYR A 400 5.62 -3.17 19.35
N TYR A 401 4.79 -3.81 18.54
CA TYR A 401 3.40 -3.40 18.35
C TYR A 401 2.51 -4.23 19.25
N MET A 402 1.75 -3.57 20.10
CA MET A 402 0.91 -4.22 21.11
C MET A 402 -0.54 -3.81 20.94
N ARG A 403 -1.43 -4.73 21.27
CA ARG A 403 -2.86 -4.52 21.42
C ARG A 403 -3.21 -4.55 22.90
N VAL A 404 -4.12 -3.71 23.34
CA VAL A 404 -4.68 -3.68 24.68
C VAL A 404 -6.19 -3.86 24.58
N ASP A 405 -6.71 -4.94 25.16
CA ASP A 405 -8.12 -5.25 25.22
C ASP A 405 -8.67 -4.87 26.61
N PHE A 406 -9.93 -4.44 26.67
CA PHE A 406 -10.60 -3.98 27.88
C PHE A 406 -11.78 -4.87 28.23
N PRO A 407 -12.19 -4.95 29.52
CA PRO A 407 -13.34 -5.74 29.97
C PRO A 407 -14.71 -5.14 29.60
N HIS A 408 -14.75 -3.88 29.16
CA HIS A 408 -15.95 -3.20 28.65
C HIS A 408 -15.94 -3.18 27.11
N ASP A 409 -17.07 -2.82 26.49
CA ASP A 409 -17.28 -2.86 25.03
C ASP A 409 -16.52 -1.80 24.22
N SER A 410 -15.41 -1.28 24.73
CA SER A 410 -14.55 -0.39 23.96
C SER A 410 -13.69 -1.16 22.95
N GLU A 411 -13.40 -0.52 21.83
CA GLU A 411 -12.49 -1.08 20.84
C GLU A 411 -11.08 -1.29 21.43
N SER A 412 -10.42 -2.35 20.99
CA SER A 412 -9.02 -2.62 21.33
C SER A 412 -8.12 -1.50 20.87
N VAL A 413 -7.24 -1.02 21.73
CA VAL A 413 -6.26 0.01 21.38
C VAL A 413 -4.95 -0.63 20.97
N LYS A 414 -4.41 -0.22 19.82
CA LYS A 414 -3.13 -0.72 19.31
C LYS A 414 -2.11 0.41 19.23
N ASN A 415 -0.88 0.16 19.66
CA ASN A 415 0.21 1.15 19.56
C ASN A 415 1.58 0.50 19.70
N THR A 416 2.64 1.29 19.47
CA THR A 416 4.03 0.90 19.56
C THR A 416 4.58 1.08 20.98
N PHE A 417 5.49 0.16 21.35
CA PHE A 417 6.30 0.23 22.56
C PHE A 417 7.77 0.15 22.18
N THR A 418 8.59 0.97 22.78
CA THR A 418 10.05 0.86 22.70
C THR A 418 10.57 -0.25 23.61
N SER A 419 11.77 -0.76 23.35
CA SER A 419 12.43 -1.75 24.23
C SER A 419 12.54 -1.24 25.67
N GLY A 420 12.86 0.05 25.87
CA GLY A 420 12.92 0.65 27.21
C GLY A 420 11.58 0.68 27.94
N GLN A 421 10.47 0.85 27.20
CA GLN A 421 9.12 0.80 27.80
C GLN A 421 8.66 -0.63 28.17
N LEU A 422 9.30 -1.65 27.63
CA LEU A 422 9.03 -3.05 27.98
C LEU A 422 10.00 -3.60 29.05
N SER A 423 11.10 -2.91 29.35
CA SER A 423 12.15 -3.39 30.27
C SER A 423 11.89 -3.06 31.73
N ALA A 424 10.96 -2.16 32.03
CA ALA A 424 10.67 -1.76 33.41
C ALA A 424 9.16 -1.62 33.65
N ALA A 425 8.64 -2.17 34.74
CA ALA A 425 7.21 -2.14 35.07
C ALA A 425 6.66 -0.69 35.17
N SER A 426 7.45 0.26 35.68
CA SER A 426 7.06 1.66 35.76
C SER A 426 6.92 2.32 34.40
N GLU A 427 7.84 2.05 33.46
CA GLU A 427 7.80 2.60 32.10
C GLU A 427 6.68 1.93 31.29
N PHE A 428 6.46 0.62 31.46
CA PHE A 428 5.35 -0.10 30.88
C PHE A 428 3.99 0.47 31.34
N LYS A 429 3.83 0.70 32.64
CA LYS A 429 2.64 1.33 33.23
C LYS A 429 2.40 2.74 32.66
N LYS A 430 3.45 3.59 32.62
CA LYS A 430 3.36 4.95 32.04
C LYS A 430 2.90 4.89 30.58
N ARG A 431 3.45 3.96 29.80
CA ARG A 431 3.11 3.81 28.39
C ARG A 431 1.67 3.35 28.20
N LEU A 432 1.20 2.38 29.00
CA LEU A 432 -0.18 1.93 29.00
C LEU A 432 -1.16 3.07 29.29
N LEU A 433 -0.90 3.84 30.37
CA LEU A 433 -1.72 5.01 30.72
C LEU A 433 -1.76 6.06 29.62
N GLY A 434 -0.64 6.30 28.92
CA GLY A 434 -0.58 7.24 27.80
C GLY A 434 -1.18 6.73 26.50
N MET A 435 -1.43 5.43 26.41
CA MET A 435 -1.99 4.78 25.23
C MET A 435 -3.51 4.62 25.32
N ALA A 436 -3.99 4.31 26.51
CA ALA A 436 -5.40 4.00 26.76
C ALA A 436 -5.83 4.53 28.12
N ALA A 437 -6.89 5.33 28.14
CA ALA A 437 -7.40 5.94 29.38
C ALA A 437 -7.74 4.87 30.42
N GLY A 438 -7.15 4.98 31.60
CA GLY A 438 -7.40 4.07 32.72
C GLY A 438 -6.72 2.68 32.64
N ALA A 439 -5.96 2.38 31.59
CA ALA A 439 -5.20 1.13 31.53
C ALA A 439 -4.07 1.12 32.57
N MET A 440 -4.10 0.15 33.47
CA MET A 440 -3.21 0.09 34.62
C MET A 440 -2.54 -1.27 34.72
N PHE A 441 -1.21 -1.29 34.80
CA PHE A 441 -0.41 -2.45 35.16
C PHE A 441 0.10 -2.28 36.60
N THR A 442 -0.16 -3.26 37.47
CA THR A 442 0.21 -3.26 38.90
C THR A 442 1.19 -4.36 39.24
N GLY A 443 1.59 -5.18 38.24
CA GLY A 443 2.53 -6.27 38.41
C GLY A 443 3.96 -5.80 38.72
N SER A 444 4.75 -6.71 39.29
CA SER A 444 6.18 -6.48 39.58
C SER A 444 7.04 -6.51 38.29
N GLY A 445 8.27 -6.04 38.38
CA GLY A 445 9.25 -6.14 37.26
C GLY A 445 9.50 -7.58 36.84
N GLN A 446 9.63 -8.52 37.80
CA GLN A 446 9.81 -9.95 37.48
C GLN A 446 8.60 -10.56 36.76
N GLN A 447 7.38 -10.14 37.09
CA GLN A 447 6.18 -10.58 36.40
C GLN A 447 6.12 -10.03 34.98
N LEU A 448 6.51 -8.77 34.78
CA LEU A 448 6.64 -8.16 33.47
C LEU A 448 7.68 -8.90 32.61
N ASP A 449 8.86 -9.20 33.17
CA ASP A 449 9.92 -9.91 32.44
C ASP A 449 9.47 -11.30 31.98
N LYS A 450 8.77 -12.05 32.85
CA LYS A 450 8.21 -13.36 32.48
C LYS A 450 7.12 -13.23 31.42
N LEU A 451 6.22 -12.26 31.56
CA LEU A 451 5.19 -11.95 30.56
C LEU A 451 5.80 -11.61 29.20
N MET A 452 6.79 -10.73 29.18
CA MET A 452 7.46 -10.32 27.94
C MET A 452 8.25 -11.48 27.34
N LYS A 453 8.95 -12.29 28.15
CA LYS A 453 9.64 -13.48 27.68
C LYS A 453 8.69 -14.44 26.95
N ASP A 454 7.51 -14.68 27.50
CA ASP A 454 6.53 -15.60 26.89
C ASP A 454 5.90 -14.99 25.64
N GLN A 455 5.59 -13.69 25.63
CA GLN A 455 4.95 -13.05 24.49
C GLN A 455 5.89 -12.70 23.35
N LEU A 456 7.17 -12.39 23.65
CA LEU A 456 8.12 -11.93 22.63
C LEU A 456 8.97 -13.07 22.05
N PHE A 457 8.99 -14.24 22.67
CA PHE A 457 9.72 -15.39 22.14
C PHE A 457 9.12 -15.86 20.80
N GLY A 458 9.93 -15.82 19.75
CA GLY A 458 9.49 -16.20 18.42
C GLY A 458 8.46 -15.28 17.78
N ILE A 459 8.33 -14.04 18.30
CA ILE A 459 7.39 -13.06 17.76
C ILE A 459 7.69 -12.76 16.28
N LYS A 460 6.65 -12.65 15.46
CA LYS A 460 6.80 -12.33 14.04
C LYS A 460 7.37 -10.94 13.85
N THR A 461 8.18 -10.78 12.80
CA THR A 461 8.75 -9.49 12.41
C THR A 461 7.95 -8.89 11.25
N VAL A 462 7.69 -7.59 11.31
CA VAL A 462 7.05 -6.77 10.30
C VAL A 462 8.00 -5.65 9.90
N SER A 463 8.41 -5.62 8.64
CA SER A 463 9.21 -4.53 8.08
C SER A 463 8.39 -3.24 8.02
N THR A 464 9.02 -2.10 8.26
CA THR A 464 8.34 -0.81 8.25
C THR A 464 8.99 0.17 7.28
N ILE A 465 8.14 1.03 6.69
CA ILE A 465 8.55 2.20 5.90
C ILE A 465 7.94 3.46 6.52
N ASP A 466 8.60 4.60 6.35
CA ASP A 466 8.21 5.90 6.92
C ASP A 466 7.55 6.86 5.92
N TYR A 467 7.11 6.34 4.78
CA TYR A 467 6.45 7.06 3.70
C TYR A 467 5.24 6.30 3.15
N VAL A 468 4.47 6.95 2.29
CA VAL A 468 3.41 6.35 1.47
C VAL A 468 3.81 6.36 0.00
N GLY A 469 3.36 5.37 -0.78
CA GLY A 469 3.63 5.23 -2.20
C GLY A 469 4.54 4.05 -2.53
N TYR A 470 5.39 4.19 -3.54
CA TYR A 470 6.23 3.11 -4.05
C TYR A 470 7.43 2.82 -3.15
N SER A 471 7.61 1.56 -2.76
CA SER A 471 8.83 1.09 -2.10
C SER A 471 9.69 0.29 -3.08
N LYS A 472 10.88 0.83 -3.35
CA LYS A 472 11.89 0.19 -4.22
C LYS A 472 12.44 -1.08 -3.58
N GLU A 473 12.61 -1.08 -2.27
CA GLU A 473 13.17 -2.18 -1.47
C GLU A 473 12.26 -3.42 -1.52
N TYR A 474 10.95 -3.20 -1.46
CA TYR A 474 9.94 -4.26 -1.42
C TYR A 474 9.19 -4.45 -2.75
N ALA A 475 9.46 -3.61 -3.76
CA ALA A 475 8.80 -3.58 -5.07
C ALA A 475 7.27 -3.63 -4.95
N CYS A 476 6.71 -2.69 -4.20
CA CYS A 476 5.26 -2.55 -3.98
C CYS A 476 4.87 -1.11 -3.70
N TYR A 477 3.60 -0.80 -3.88
CA TYR A 477 3.00 0.48 -3.50
C TYR A 477 2.22 0.31 -2.20
N VAL A 478 2.35 1.27 -1.28
CA VAL A 478 1.66 1.25 0.01
C VAL A 478 0.94 2.58 0.23
N TYR A 479 -0.38 2.55 0.30
CA TYR A 479 -1.25 3.73 0.46
C TYR A 479 -2.23 3.50 1.61
N GLY A 480 -1.88 3.95 2.80
CA GLY A 480 -2.76 3.83 3.97
C GLY A 480 -3.19 2.39 4.26
N ASP A 481 -4.43 2.04 3.95
CA ASP A 481 -5.04 0.72 4.17
C ASP A 481 -5.00 -0.21 2.95
N ILE A 482 -4.44 0.26 1.83
CA ILE A 482 -4.31 -0.49 0.58
C ILE A 482 -2.85 -0.56 0.16
N ALA A 483 -2.41 -1.73 -0.30
CA ALA A 483 -1.14 -1.90 -0.98
C ALA A 483 -1.32 -2.64 -2.30
N ILE A 484 -0.44 -2.38 -3.26
CA ILE A 484 -0.42 -3.03 -4.57
C ILE A 484 0.95 -3.66 -4.78
N LYS A 485 0.97 -4.94 -5.10
CA LYS A 485 2.18 -5.68 -5.44
C LYS A 485 1.91 -6.59 -6.64
N ASP A 486 2.79 -6.52 -7.64
CA ASP A 486 2.67 -7.32 -8.86
C ASP A 486 1.25 -7.22 -9.49
N GLY A 487 0.66 -6.01 -9.51
CA GLY A 487 -0.68 -5.74 -10.05
C GLY A 487 -1.85 -6.18 -9.15
N THR A 488 -1.58 -6.86 -8.05
CA THR A 488 -2.60 -7.33 -7.11
C THR A 488 -2.78 -6.36 -5.95
N THR A 489 -4.04 -6.10 -5.60
CA THR A 489 -4.40 -5.20 -4.50
C THR A 489 -4.60 -5.97 -3.20
N TYR A 490 -3.94 -5.53 -2.13
CA TYR A 490 -4.00 -6.07 -0.79
C TYR A 490 -4.63 -5.06 0.18
N LYS A 491 -5.41 -5.57 1.14
CA LYS A 491 -5.89 -4.77 2.28
C LYS A 491 -4.98 -5.01 3.48
N VAL A 492 -4.88 -3.99 4.33
CA VAL A 492 -4.30 -4.14 5.66
C VAL A 492 -5.10 -5.19 6.45
N ASN A 493 -4.40 -6.07 7.15
CA ASN A 493 -5.04 -7.11 7.97
C ASN A 493 -5.51 -6.55 9.34
N SER A 494 -6.15 -7.40 10.15
CA SER A 494 -6.66 -7.01 11.47
C SER A 494 -5.57 -6.57 12.46
N GLU A 495 -4.30 -6.83 12.16
CA GLU A 495 -3.14 -6.43 12.97
C GLU A 495 -2.40 -5.21 12.38
N ASP A 496 -2.97 -4.52 11.41
CA ASP A 496 -2.50 -3.27 10.81
C ASP A 496 -1.18 -3.40 10.02
N TYR A 497 -0.99 -4.49 9.27
CA TYR A 497 0.08 -4.64 8.28
C TYR A 497 -0.40 -5.39 7.02
N PHE A 498 0.39 -5.29 5.95
CA PHE A 498 0.16 -6.03 4.70
C PHE A 498 0.95 -7.31 4.70
N GLU A 499 0.37 -8.37 4.14
CA GLU A 499 1.01 -9.68 4.02
C GLU A 499 1.12 -10.08 2.56
N PHE A 500 2.36 -10.18 2.06
CA PHE A 500 2.73 -10.58 0.71
C PHE A 500 3.48 -11.91 0.75
N GLY A 501 2.77 -12.99 1.06
CA GLY A 501 3.39 -14.29 1.32
C GLY A 501 4.22 -14.24 2.61
N LYS A 502 5.55 -14.33 2.50
CA LYS A 502 6.45 -14.24 3.67
C LYS A 502 6.79 -12.80 4.09
N LEU A 503 6.64 -11.84 3.19
CA LEU A 503 6.90 -10.43 3.48
C LEU A 503 5.72 -9.84 4.24
N ARG A 504 5.99 -9.24 5.38
CA ARG A 504 5.06 -8.44 6.18
C ARG A 504 5.53 -7.00 6.19
N LEU A 505 4.68 -6.09 5.77
CA LEU A 505 5.05 -4.69 5.58
C LEU A 505 4.00 -3.75 6.18
N LYS A 506 4.47 -2.67 6.81
CA LYS A 506 3.63 -1.61 7.36
C LYS A 506 4.20 -0.24 7.05
N THR A 507 3.35 0.72 6.70
CA THR A 507 3.76 2.13 6.73
C THR A 507 3.51 2.74 8.10
N LEU A 508 4.51 3.46 8.61
CA LEU A 508 4.38 4.26 9.84
C LEU A 508 3.82 5.66 9.55
N GLN A 509 3.75 6.04 8.25
CA GLN A 509 3.29 7.36 7.84
C GLN A 509 1.77 7.49 7.98
N LYS A 510 1.32 8.39 8.86
CA LYS A 510 -0.08 8.72 9.10
C LYS A 510 -0.44 10.15 8.69
N GLY A 511 0.56 11.00 8.45
CA GLY A 511 0.38 12.43 8.16
C GLY A 511 -0.05 12.72 6.72
N VAL A 512 -0.04 11.73 5.83
CA VAL A 512 -0.49 11.84 4.44
C VAL A 512 -1.72 10.95 4.24
N PRO A 513 -2.93 11.46 4.46
CA PRO A 513 -4.15 10.70 4.28
C PRO A 513 -4.41 10.46 2.79
N ILE A 514 -4.37 9.20 2.37
CA ILE A 514 -4.73 8.76 1.03
C ILE A 514 -5.88 7.78 1.17
N LYS A 515 -7.02 8.11 0.54
CA LYS A 515 -8.22 7.28 0.55
C LYS A 515 -8.47 6.77 -0.86
N LEU A 516 -8.42 5.45 -1.04
CA LEU A 516 -8.56 4.82 -2.34
C LEU A 516 -9.83 3.97 -2.42
N GLN A 517 -10.60 4.18 -3.48
CA GLN A 517 -11.75 3.33 -3.82
C GLN A 517 -11.24 2.05 -4.48
N ARG A 518 -11.36 0.92 -3.78
CA ARG A 518 -10.90 -0.38 -4.30
C ARG A 518 -11.73 -0.89 -5.46
N GLU A 519 -13.04 -0.75 -5.35
CA GLU A 519 -13.97 -1.24 -6.37
C GLU A 519 -14.15 -0.19 -7.47
N ALA A 520 -14.20 -0.65 -8.71
CA ALA A 520 -14.45 0.22 -9.86
C ALA A 520 -15.90 0.76 -9.93
N LYS A 521 -16.76 0.38 -8.96
CA LYS A 521 -18.16 0.80 -8.93
C LYS A 521 -18.29 2.32 -8.87
N GLY A 522 -18.93 2.89 -9.86
CA GLY A 522 -19.13 4.34 -9.98
C GLY A 522 -17.96 5.10 -10.61
N PHE A 523 -16.80 4.48 -10.83
CA PHE A 523 -15.71 5.10 -11.57
C PHE A 523 -16.07 5.13 -13.06
N ASP A 524 -16.17 6.33 -13.63
CA ASP A 524 -16.28 6.54 -15.07
C ASP A 524 -15.22 7.54 -15.54
N GLU A 525 -15.02 7.64 -16.84
CA GLU A 525 -13.99 8.50 -17.42
C GLU A 525 -14.56 9.83 -17.94
N LYS A 526 -15.79 10.23 -17.58
CA LYS A 526 -16.42 11.49 -18.01
C LYS A 526 -15.62 12.72 -17.59
N TRP A 527 -14.94 12.62 -16.45
CA TRP A 527 -14.05 13.68 -15.95
C TRP A 527 -12.93 14.03 -16.96
N VAL A 528 -12.50 13.08 -17.80
CA VAL A 528 -11.48 13.32 -18.84
C VAL A 528 -11.94 14.39 -19.83
N GLN A 529 -13.20 14.31 -20.25
CA GLN A 529 -13.78 15.33 -21.16
C GLN A 529 -13.98 16.67 -20.45
N LEU A 530 -14.38 16.66 -19.18
CA LEU A 530 -14.50 17.89 -18.39
C LEU A 530 -13.14 18.57 -18.21
N LEU A 531 -12.08 17.82 -17.91
CA LEU A 531 -10.70 18.31 -17.83
C LEU A 531 -10.25 18.91 -19.17
N TRP A 532 -10.58 18.24 -20.28
CA TRP A 532 -10.28 18.74 -21.62
C TRP A 532 -10.99 20.06 -21.92
N THR A 533 -12.28 20.16 -21.59
CA THR A 533 -13.08 21.38 -21.81
C THR A 533 -12.55 22.58 -21.01
N CYS A 534 -12.09 22.33 -19.77
CA CYS A 534 -11.57 23.42 -18.92
C CYS A 534 -10.13 23.84 -19.25
N PHE A 535 -9.24 22.88 -19.54
CA PHE A 535 -7.79 23.13 -19.58
C PHE A 535 -7.10 22.66 -20.86
N GLY A 536 -7.83 22.01 -21.77
CA GLY A 536 -7.29 21.53 -23.05
C GLY A 536 -6.03 20.67 -22.88
N ALA A 537 -5.10 20.83 -23.83
CA ALA A 537 -3.84 20.09 -23.85
C ALA A 537 -2.94 20.38 -22.63
N GLN A 538 -3.00 21.59 -22.06
CA GLN A 538 -2.20 21.96 -20.88
C GLN A 538 -2.64 21.17 -19.64
N GLY A 539 -3.96 21.00 -19.44
CA GLY A 539 -4.49 20.15 -18.36
C GLY A 539 -4.07 18.69 -18.52
N PHE A 540 -4.02 18.19 -19.75
CA PHE A 540 -3.56 16.83 -20.02
C PHE A 540 -2.05 16.67 -19.78
N VAL A 541 -1.22 17.66 -20.07
CA VAL A 541 0.22 17.60 -19.71
C VAL A 541 0.39 17.51 -18.20
N ALA A 542 -0.38 18.28 -17.41
CA ALA A 542 -0.35 18.20 -15.97
C ALA A 542 -0.83 16.81 -15.46
N LEU A 543 -1.90 16.24 -16.05
CA LEU A 543 -2.37 14.90 -15.77
C LEU A 543 -1.29 13.84 -16.07
N VAL A 544 -0.63 13.94 -17.22
CA VAL A 544 0.47 13.03 -17.61
C VAL A 544 1.64 13.10 -16.62
N PHE A 545 1.97 14.29 -16.12
CA PHE A 545 3.01 14.45 -15.10
C PHE A 545 2.62 13.79 -13.78
N PHE A 546 1.39 14.00 -13.28
CA PHE A 546 0.89 13.37 -12.05
C PHE A 546 0.79 11.84 -12.20
N PHE A 547 0.35 11.35 -13.35
CA PHE A 547 0.41 9.93 -13.70
C PHE A 547 1.84 9.40 -13.68
N GLY A 548 2.76 10.10 -14.34
CA GLY A 548 4.17 9.71 -14.42
C GLY A 548 4.88 9.72 -13.08
N SER A 549 4.44 10.57 -12.14
CA SER A 549 4.99 10.61 -10.78
C SER A 549 4.88 9.26 -10.05
N LEU A 550 3.85 8.46 -10.35
CA LEU A 550 3.65 7.14 -9.77
C LEU A 550 4.79 6.16 -10.11
N PHE A 551 5.52 6.42 -11.20
CA PHE A 551 6.59 5.58 -11.72
C PHE A 551 7.96 6.25 -11.69
N CYS A 552 8.09 7.41 -11.03
CA CYS A 552 9.30 8.23 -11.10
C CYS A 552 10.55 7.53 -10.55
N GLU A 553 10.40 6.68 -9.51
CA GLU A 553 11.52 5.92 -8.95
C GLU A 553 12.06 4.87 -9.94
N GLN A 554 11.17 4.16 -10.63
CA GLN A 554 11.53 3.16 -11.64
C GLN A 554 12.16 3.85 -12.89
N ILE A 555 11.60 5.00 -13.29
CA ILE A 555 12.14 5.80 -14.40
C ILE A 555 13.52 6.35 -14.04
N ARG A 556 13.71 6.91 -12.83
CA ARG A 556 15.03 7.36 -12.37
C ARG A 556 16.04 6.24 -12.26
N ALA A 557 15.63 5.06 -11.81
CA ALA A 557 16.52 3.89 -11.73
C ALA A 557 17.13 3.54 -13.11
N ARG A 558 16.40 3.81 -14.19
CA ARG A 558 16.86 3.51 -15.57
C ARG A 558 17.51 4.71 -16.26
N TYR A 559 16.93 5.89 -16.11
CA TYR A 559 17.32 7.08 -16.90
C TYR A 559 18.04 8.14 -16.08
N GLN A 560 18.20 7.96 -14.77
CA GLN A 560 18.86 8.87 -13.82
C GLN A 560 18.24 10.27 -13.80
N SER A 561 16.95 10.38 -14.14
CA SER A 561 16.27 11.67 -14.25
C SER A 561 14.74 11.53 -14.23
N PHE A 562 14.08 12.54 -13.66
CA PHE A 562 12.66 12.81 -13.86
C PHE A 562 12.43 14.32 -13.82
N PRO A 563 11.71 14.93 -14.79
CA PRO A 563 11.55 16.39 -14.87
C PRO A 563 10.77 16.96 -13.70
N PHE A 564 10.96 18.25 -13.47
CA PHE A 564 10.07 19.06 -12.62
C PHE A 564 8.96 19.64 -13.49
N LEU A 565 7.77 19.83 -12.93
CA LEU A 565 6.68 20.54 -13.59
C LEU A 565 6.55 21.94 -13.00
N GLU A 566 6.50 22.95 -13.85
CA GLU A 566 6.16 24.32 -13.45
C GLU A 566 4.81 24.72 -14.09
N ALA A 567 3.85 25.08 -13.26
CA ALA A 567 2.53 25.57 -13.66
C ALA A 567 2.40 27.05 -13.26
N THR A 568 2.67 27.94 -14.23
CA THR A 568 2.54 29.40 -14.04
C THR A 568 1.25 29.93 -14.64
N GLY A 569 0.88 31.14 -14.28
CA GLY A 569 -0.26 31.86 -14.88
C GLY A 569 -0.90 32.84 -13.95
N GLU A 570 -1.74 33.68 -14.50
CA GLU A 570 -2.45 34.73 -13.77
C GLU A 570 -3.33 34.18 -12.64
N ALA A 571 -3.64 35.03 -11.66
CA ALA A 571 -4.65 34.72 -10.66
C ALA A 571 -6.01 34.49 -11.35
N GLY A 572 -6.70 33.42 -10.97
CA GLY A 572 -7.96 33.01 -11.59
C GLY A 572 -7.83 32.20 -12.90
N ALA A 573 -6.62 31.78 -13.29
CA ALA A 573 -6.41 30.89 -14.44
C ALA A 573 -6.79 29.41 -14.17
N GLY A 574 -7.35 29.08 -13.00
CA GLY A 574 -7.87 27.75 -12.67
C GLY A 574 -6.83 26.76 -12.13
N LYS A 575 -5.60 27.19 -11.79
CA LYS A 575 -4.53 26.31 -11.28
C LYS A 575 -4.95 25.48 -10.07
N THR A 576 -5.62 26.10 -9.10
CA THR A 576 -6.14 25.40 -7.89
C THR A 576 -7.20 24.35 -8.25
N THR A 577 -8.13 24.66 -9.14
CA THR A 577 -9.15 23.68 -9.61
C THR A 577 -8.48 22.47 -10.28
N LEU A 578 -7.47 22.71 -11.10
CA LEU A 578 -6.70 21.64 -11.75
C LEU A 578 -5.97 20.78 -10.71
N LEU A 579 -5.23 21.39 -9.78
CA LEU A 579 -4.52 20.67 -8.72
C LEU A 579 -5.46 19.85 -7.84
N ASN A 580 -6.60 20.40 -7.46
CA ASN A 580 -7.61 19.69 -6.67
C ASN A 580 -8.11 18.43 -7.39
N LEU A 581 -8.41 18.52 -8.68
CA LEU A 581 -8.78 17.34 -9.47
C LEU A 581 -7.66 16.31 -9.50
N LEU A 582 -6.42 16.73 -9.78
CA LEU A 582 -5.27 15.83 -9.86
C LEU A 582 -5.00 15.13 -8.53
N TRP A 583 -5.18 15.81 -7.40
CA TRP A 583 -5.09 15.22 -6.08
C TRP A 583 -6.22 14.23 -5.78
N LYS A 584 -7.46 14.54 -6.17
CA LYS A 584 -8.60 13.60 -6.06
C LYS A 584 -8.32 12.29 -6.82
N LEU A 585 -7.71 12.36 -8.00
CA LEU A 585 -7.28 11.16 -8.76
C LEU A 585 -6.23 10.33 -8.01
N LEU A 586 -5.39 10.96 -7.18
CA LEU A 586 -4.42 10.28 -6.33
C LEU A 586 -4.93 9.97 -4.91
N GLY A 587 -6.23 10.12 -4.66
CA GLY A 587 -6.86 9.79 -3.39
C GLY A 587 -6.58 10.76 -2.26
N ARG A 588 -6.16 11.99 -2.55
CA ARG A 588 -5.86 13.04 -1.58
C ARG A 588 -6.79 14.23 -1.79
N GLU A 589 -7.57 14.56 -0.77
CA GLU A 589 -8.49 15.68 -0.79
C GLU A 589 -8.06 16.79 0.18
N GLY A 590 -8.47 18.04 -0.11
CA GLY A 590 -8.20 19.18 0.76
C GLY A 590 -6.72 19.54 0.89
N TYR A 591 -5.93 19.19 -0.10
CA TYR A 591 -4.49 19.49 -0.16
C TYR A 591 -4.14 20.08 -1.52
N GLU A 592 -3.43 21.20 -1.53
CA GLU A 592 -2.92 21.81 -2.76
C GLU A 592 -1.40 21.65 -2.88
N GLY A 593 -0.69 21.85 -1.80
CA GLY A 593 0.75 21.85 -1.72
C GLY A 593 1.22 22.57 -0.45
N PHE A 594 2.47 22.96 -0.40
CA PHE A 594 3.01 23.77 0.70
C PHE A 594 3.96 24.87 0.20
N ASP A 595 4.05 25.96 0.95
CA ASP A 595 5.01 27.03 0.70
C ASP A 595 6.38 26.64 1.30
N PRO A 596 7.41 26.44 0.46
CA PRO A 596 8.74 26.04 0.95
C PRO A 596 9.40 27.09 1.84
N MET A 597 8.98 28.36 1.75
CA MET A 597 9.50 29.45 2.58
C MET A 597 8.92 29.48 3.99
N LYS A 598 7.72 28.93 4.20
CA LYS A 598 7.11 28.79 5.53
C LYS A 598 7.64 27.60 6.31
N SER A 599 8.59 26.84 5.76
CA SER A 599 9.15 25.64 6.37
C SER A 599 10.64 25.79 6.63
N THR A 600 11.13 25.24 7.74
CA THR A 600 12.57 25.06 7.96
C THR A 600 13.15 24.01 7.01
N LYS A 601 14.47 24.02 6.75
CA LYS A 601 15.13 22.98 5.93
C LYS A 601 14.80 21.57 6.42
N ALA A 602 14.83 21.33 7.73
CA ALA A 602 14.47 20.05 8.33
C ALA A 602 12.99 19.70 8.14
N GLY A 603 12.10 20.70 8.27
CA GLY A 603 10.66 20.53 8.02
C GLY A 603 10.38 20.15 6.56
N ARG A 604 10.99 20.86 5.60
CA ARG A 604 10.91 20.54 4.17
C ARG A 604 11.37 19.11 3.86
N SER A 605 12.55 18.74 4.34
CA SER A 605 13.08 17.39 4.15
C SER A 605 12.12 16.30 4.67
N ARG A 606 11.49 16.55 5.83
CA ARG A 606 10.48 15.62 6.38
C ARG A 606 9.23 15.56 5.52
N LEU A 607 8.69 16.73 5.11
CA LEU A 607 7.49 16.79 4.25
C LEU A 607 7.72 16.09 2.91
N MET A 608 8.87 16.36 2.26
CA MET A 608 9.22 15.74 0.98
C MET A 608 9.51 14.24 1.11
N GLY A 609 10.00 13.78 2.25
CA GLY A 609 10.26 12.37 2.56
C GLY A 609 9.02 11.53 2.88
N GLN A 610 7.85 12.16 3.11
CA GLN A 610 6.61 11.45 3.46
C GLN A 610 5.99 10.68 2.30
N VAL A 611 6.40 10.97 1.07
CA VAL A 611 5.81 10.39 -0.15
C VAL A 611 6.88 9.80 -1.05
N SER A 612 6.52 8.73 -1.74
CA SER A 612 7.31 8.08 -2.77
C SER A 612 6.45 7.81 -4.00
N GLY A 613 6.96 8.10 -5.21
CA GLY A 613 6.15 7.95 -6.41
C GLY A 613 4.89 8.82 -6.41
N MET A 614 4.99 10.04 -5.88
CA MET A 614 3.91 11.03 -5.84
C MET A 614 4.49 12.44 -6.01
N PRO A 615 3.70 13.40 -6.51
CA PRO A 615 4.15 14.79 -6.60
C PRO A 615 4.29 15.45 -5.23
N VAL A 616 5.29 16.31 -5.12
CA VAL A 616 5.44 17.29 -4.05
C VAL A 616 5.19 18.65 -4.68
N VAL A 617 4.10 19.32 -4.30
CA VAL A 617 3.67 20.59 -4.90
C VAL A 617 4.16 21.76 -4.05
N PHE A 618 4.98 22.63 -4.66
CA PHE A 618 5.41 23.89 -4.08
C PHE A 618 4.44 24.99 -4.48
N LEU A 619 3.92 25.70 -3.51
CA LEU A 619 3.07 26.87 -3.71
C LEU A 619 3.85 28.13 -3.31
N GLU A 620 3.86 29.15 -4.15
CA GLU A 620 4.38 30.45 -3.79
C GLU A 620 3.22 31.33 -3.24
N ALA A 621 3.42 31.96 -2.09
CA ALA A 621 2.50 32.94 -1.59
C ALA A 621 2.62 34.23 -2.39
N ASP A 622 1.50 34.81 -2.85
CA ASP A 622 1.45 36.14 -3.46
C ASP A 622 1.96 37.16 -2.44
N ARG A 623 3.13 37.73 -2.70
CA ARG A 623 3.73 38.78 -1.87
C ARG A 623 3.40 40.12 -2.51
N HIS A 624 2.26 40.68 -2.12
CA HIS A 624 1.89 42.04 -2.40
C HIS A 624 2.37 42.95 -1.25
N GLY A 625 3.28 43.89 -1.52
CA GLY A 625 3.64 44.93 -0.59
C GLY A 625 5.12 45.33 -0.63
N ASP A 626 5.45 46.46 -0.02
CA ASP A 626 6.79 47.10 0.05
C ASP A 626 7.91 46.28 0.69
N ASP A 627 7.64 45.07 1.15
CA ASP A 627 8.62 44.14 1.76
C ASP A 627 9.57 43.45 0.76
N ARG A 628 9.56 43.82 -0.53
CA ARG A 628 10.43 43.20 -1.56
C ARG A 628 11.93 43.32 -1.26
N ALA A 629 12.35 44.27 -0.45
CA ALA A 629 13.78 44.51 -0.15
C ALA A 629 14.40 43.51 0.83
N HIS A 630 13.58 42.77 1.59
CA HIS A 630 14.05 41.79 2.62
C HIS A 630 13.40 40.41 2.53
N ALA A 631 12.57 40.14 1.52
CA ALA A 631 11.94 38.84 1.36
C ALA A 631 12.99 37.81 0.89
N LYS A 632 13.32 36.84 1.75
CA LYS A 632 14.12 35.68 1.34
C LYS A 632 13.40 34.94 0.22
N THR A 633 14.03 34.81 -0.95
CA THR A 633 13.55 33.98 -2.04
C THR A 633 14.00 32.54 -1.84
N PHE A 634 13.20 31.58 -2.32
CA PHE A 634 13.59 30.19 -2.28
C PHE A 634 14.78 29.96 -3.24
N GLU A 635 15.83 29.32 -2.73
CA GLU A 635 16.99 28.98 -3.54
C GLU A 635 16.69 27.74 -4.40
N TRP A 636 16.26 27.97 -5.64
CA TRP A 636 15.90 26.92 -6.59
C TRP A 636 17.03 25.91 -6.83
N ASP A 637 18.27 26.31 -6.62
CA ASP A 637 19.44 25.44 -6.75
C ASP A 637 19.44 24.24 -5.80
N GLU A 638 18.73 24.33 -4.67
CA GLU A 638 18.52 23.18 -3.76
C GLU A 638 17.82 22.00 -4.46
N LEU A 639 17.12 22.24 -5.57
CA LEU A 639 16.40 21.19 -6.31
C LEU A 639 17.29 20.38 -7.25
N LYS A 640 18.54 20.79 -7.49
CA LYS A 640 19.43 20.13 -8.46
C LYS A 640 19.54 18.63 -8.25
N ASP A 641 19.68 18.21 -6.99
CA ASP A 641 19.91 16.82 -6.63
C ASP A 641 18.63 15.96 -6.75
N PHE A 642 17.46 16.57 -6.58
CA PHE A 642 16.17 15.86 -6.59
C PHE A 642 15.75 15.39 -7.98
N TYR A 643 16.32 15.96 -9.03
CA TYR A 643 16.09 15.53 -10.40
C TYR A 643 16.48 14.07 -10.64
N GLY A 644 17.62 13.65 -10.07
CA GLY A 644 18.11 12.27 -10.08
C GLY A 644 17.64 11.40 -8.90
N GLY A 645 16.86 11.96 -7.95
CA GLY A 645 16.49 11.24 -6.74
C GLY A 645 17.57 11.32 -5.64
N GLY A 646 18.33 12.43 -5.59
CA GLY A 646 19.39 12.64 -4.61
C GLY A 646 18.88 12.81 -3.17
N THR A 647 19.80 13.08 -2.27
CA THR A 647 19.57 13.09 -0.82
C THR A 647 18.76 14.30 -0.36
N LEU A 648 17.73 14.06 0.45
CA LEU A 648 16.92 15.11 1.07
C LEU A 648 17.66 15.88 2.18
N ALA A 649 18.43 15.17 2.99
CA ALA A 649 19.27 15.70 4.06
C ALA A 649 20.13 14.59 4.65
N THR A 650 21.29 14.92 5.16
CA THR A 650 22.12 14.00 5.95
C THR A 650 21.70 14.08 7.42
N LYS A 651 21.35 12.95 8.02
CA LYS A 651 20.96 12.83 9.44
C LYS A 651 21.94 11.92 10.16
N GLY A 652 22.40 12.33 11.37
CA GLY A 652 23.14 11.43 12.25
C GLY A 652 22.24 10.27 12.72
N VAL A 653 22.77 9.06 12.73
CA VAL A 653 22.13 7.86 13.31
C VAL A 653 22.70 7.64 14.70
N LYS A 654 21.88 7.15 15.63
CA LYS A 654 22.32 6.81 17.00
C LYS A 654 23.10 5.48 16.99
N THR A 655 24.29 5.51 16.41
CA THR A 655 25.24 4.40 16.42
C THR A 655 26.52 4.80 17.14
N ALA A 656 27.35 3.83 17.52
CA ALA A 656 28.64 4.08 18.16
C ALA A 656 29.70 4.66 17.21
N GLY A 657 29.39 4.85 15.92
CA GLY A 657 30.29 5.35 14.88
C GLY A 657 29.82 6.65 14.22
N ASN A 658 30.48 7.04 13.13
CA ASN A 658 30.16 8.23 12.34
C ASN A 658 29.10 7.95 11.24
N GLU A 659 28.17 7.03 11.47
CA GLU A 659 27.17 6.65 10.49
C GLU A 659 26.13 7.75 10.33
N THR A 660 25.76 8.00 9.07
CA THR A 660 24.70 8.94 8.70
C THR A 660 23.64 8.23 7.88
N TYR A 661 22.40 8.67 8.03
CA TYR A 661 21.28 8.27 7.17
C TYR A 661 20.96 9.40 6.22
N GLU A 662 20.97 9.08 4.94
CA GLU A 662 20.70 10.01 3.84
C GLU A 662 19.42 9.59 3.11
N PRO A 663 18.23 10.03 3.59
CA PRO A 663 16.97 9.68 2.93
C PRO A 663 16.95 10.22 1.50
N PRO A 664 16.77 9.37 0.46
CA PRO A 664 16.66 9.82 -0.91
C PRO A 664 15.33 10.54 -1.15
N PHE A 665 15.31 11.44 -2.12
CA PHE A 665 14.09 12.03 -2.63
C PHE A 665 13.36 11.04 -3.55
N ARG A 666 12.21 10.55 -3.13
CA ARG A 666 11.44 9.52 -3.82
C ARG A 666 10.22 10.06 -4.59
N GLY A 667 9.92 11.36 -4.46
CA GLY A 667 8.79 12.03 -5.12
C GLY A 667 9.19 12.71 -6.43
N THR A 668 8.28 13.53 -6.96
CA THR A 668 8.53 14.47 -8.06
C THR A 668 8.19 15.88 -7.60
N ILE A 669 8.72 16.90 -8.26
CA ILE A 669 8.43 18.30 -7.90
C ILE A 669 7.50 18.92 -8.93
N ALA A 670 6.39 19.47 -8.44
CA ALA A 670 5.53 20.37 -9.18
C ALA A 670 5.54 21.76 -8.50
N ILE A 671 5.67 22.81 -9.26
CA ILE A 671 5.72 24.20 -8.80
C ILE A 671 4.49 24.90 -9.35
N SER A 672 3.64 25.45 -8.46
CA SER A 672 2.45 26.22 -8.85
C SER A 672 2.58 27.63 -8.30
N GLN A 673 2.76 28.61 -9.20
CA GLN A 673 2.96 30.01 -8.85
C GLN A 673 2.44 30.95 -9.95
N ASN A 674 2.39 32.24 -9.68
CA ASN A 674 1.95 33.23 -10.66
C ASN A 674 3.09 33.63 -11.61
N ALA A 675 4.26 33.92 -11.07
CA ALA A 675 5.45 34.26 -11.84
C ALA A 675 6.24 33.01 -12.28
N ALA A 676 7.00 33.11 -13.35
CA ALA A 676 7.91 32.04 -13.78
C ALA A 676 9.08 31.88 -12.79
N VAL A 677 9.58 30.65 -12.66
CA VAL A 677 10.83 30.36 -11.93
C VAL A 677 11.97 31.07 -12.64
N VAL A 678 12.72 31.86 -11.89
CA VAL A 678 13.98 32.49 -12.36
C VAL A 678 15.11 31.81 -11.58
N ALA A 679 15.93 31.05 -12.29
CA ALA A 679 17.02 30.27 -11.72
C ALA A 679 18.13 30.07 -12.78
N HIS A 680 19.29 29.55 -12.31
CA HIS A 680 20.37 29.19 -13.25
C HIS A 680 19.91 28.18 -14.31
N GLU A 681 20.55 28.21 -15.48
CA GLU A 681 20.30 27.32 -16.62
C GLU A 681 20.21 25.83 -16.17
N ALA A 682 21.06 25.44 -15.22
CA ALA A 682 21.07 24.09 -14.67
C ALA A 682 19.72 23.65 -14.11
N ILE A 683 18.96 24.53 -13.46
CA ILE A 683 17.59 24.26 -12.97
C ILE A 683 16.59 24.42 -14.10
N MET A 684 16.69 25.48 -14.87
CA MET A 684 15.75 25.78 -15.96
C MET A 684 15.66 24.64 -16.98
N THR A 685 16.79 23.96 -17.26
CA THR A 685 16.81 22.77 -18.13
C THR A 685 16.11 21.53 -17.54
N ARG A 686 15.86 21.49 -16.23
CA ARG A 686 15.17 20.38 -15.53
C ARG A 686 13.66 20.53 -15.47
N ILE A 687 13.14 21.71 -15.83
CA ILE A 687 11.75 22.11 -15.69
C ILE A 687 11.01 21.99 -17.04
N VAL A 688 9.89 21.28 -17.01
CA VAL A 688 8.86 21.32 -18.05
C VAL A 688 7.85 22.40 -17.64
N LYS A 689 7.67 23.46 -18.46
CA LYS A 689 6.89 24.65 -18.09
C LYS A 689 5.52 24.66 -18.76
N LEU A 690 4.47 24.77 -17.98
CA LEU A 690 3.11 25.11 -18.38
C LEU A 690 2.82 26.57 -18.02
N HIS A 691 2.16 27.27 -18.92
CA HIS A 691 1.69 28.64 -18.66
C HIS A 691 0.19 28.73 -18.94
N PHE A 692 -0.60 29.00 -17.91
CA PHE A 692 -2.04 29.12 -17.98
C PHE A 692 -2.43 30.60 -18.12
N VAL A 693 -3.03 30.93 -19.25
CA VAL A 693 -3.60 32.26 -19.49
C VAL A 693 -5.03 32.23 -18.91
N ARG A 694 -5.48 33.34 -18.35
CA ARG A 694 -6.85 33.49 -17.88
C ARG A 694 -7.82 33.25 -19.05
N PRO A 695 -8.65 32.17 -19.02
CA PRO A 695 -9.50 31.85 -20.13
C PRO A 695 -10.65 32.87 -20.25
N THR A 696 -11.12 33.10 -21.47
CA THR A 696 -12.44 33.71 -21.67
C THR A 696 -13.47 32.69 -21.14
N VAL A 697 -14.16 33.07 -20.06
CA VAL A 697 -15.13 32.18 -19.41
C VAL A 697 -16.36 32.07 -20.31
N THR A 698 -16.60 30.89 -20.87
CA THR A 698 -17.85 30.54 -21.54
C THR A 698 -18.80 29.83 -20.56
N PRO A 699 -20.11 29.82 -20.81
CA PRO A 699 -21.06 29.05 -19.97
C PRO A 699 -20.68 27.57 -19.86
N GLU A 700 -20.17 26.98 -20.96
CA GLU A 700 -19.76 25.57 -21.02
C GLU A 700 -18.51 25.31 -20.16
N SER A 701 -17.49 26.18 -20.25
CA SER A 701 -16.26 26.02 -19.46
C SER A 701 -16.52 26.23 -17.97
N ARG A 702 -17.45 27.15 -17.62
CA ARG A 702 -17.87 27.35 -16.22
C ARG A 702 -18.63 26.15 -15.68
N ALA A 703 -19.60 25.64 -16.44
CA ALA A 703 -20.36 24.45 -16.05
C ALA A 703 -19.45 23.22 -15.91
N ALA A 704 -18.46 23.07 -16.79
CA ALA A 704 -17.48 21.97 -16.70
C ALA A 704 -16.59 22.12 -15.45
N ALA A 705 -16.15 23.33 -15.11
CA ALA A 705 -15.36 23.57 -13.89
C ALA A 705 -16.15 23.29 -12.60
N ASP A 706 -17.43 23.70 -12.57
CA ASP A 706 -18.33 23.42 -11.44
C ASP A 706 -18.55 21.91 -11.28
N GLN A 707 -18.72 21.18 -12.38
CA GLN A 707 -18.83 19.72 -12.38
C GLN A 707 -17.54 19.06 -11.89
N LEU A 708 -16.35 19.51 -12.34
CA LEU A 708 -15.05 18.99 -11.87
C LEU A 708 -14.89 19.18 -10.36
N ASN A 709 -15.26 20.34 -9.83
CA ASN A 709 -15.17 20.61 -8.39
C ASN A 709 -16.12 19.71 -7.58
N ALA A 710 -17.30 19.39 -8.13
CA ALA A 710 -18.32 18.56 -7.49
C ALA A 710 -18.02 17.06 -7.54
N LEU A 711 -17.03 16.61 -8.33
CA LEU A 711 -16.69 15.19 -8.42
C LEU A 711 -16.22 14.64 -7.06
N ASP A 712 -16.73 13.45 -6.72
CA ASP A 712 -16.33 12.72 -5.52
C ASP A 712 -14.90 12.18 -5.64
N GLY A 713 -14.03 12.60 -4.75
CA GLY A 713 -12.64 12.16 -4.71
C GLY A 713 -12.49 10.67 -4.38
N GLY A 714 -13.41 10.12 -3.58
CA GLY A 714 -13.44 8.69 -3.30
C GLY A 714 -13.52 7.89 -4.59
N THR A 715 -14.52 8.17 -5.42
CA THR A 715 -14.71 7.47 -6.72
C THR A 715 -13.55 7.72 -7.68
N LEU A 716 -13.07 8.95 -7.79
CA LEU A 716 -11.96 9.31 -8.68
C LEU A 716 -10.65 8.62 -8.31
N SER A 717 -10.42 8.34 -7.03
CA SER A 717 -9.18 7.74 -6.53
C SER A 717 -8.91 6.33 -7.07
N HIS A 718 -9.93 5.67 -7.64
CA HIS A 718 -9.74 4.40 -8.33
C HIS A 718 -8.77 4.51 -9.53
N PHE A 719 -8.60 5.71 -10.09
CA PHE A 719 -7.60 5.98 -11.13
C PHE A 719 -6.20 5.56 -10.71
N LEU A 720 -5.77 5.87 -9.47
CA LEU A 720 -4.45 5.49 -8.97
C LEU A 720 -4.27 3.97 -9.00
N LEU A 721 -5.27 3.20 -8.54
CA LEU A 721 -5.20 1.73 -8.54
C LEU A 721 -5.11 1.16 -9.95
N ARG A 722 -5.85 1.73 -10.91
CA ARG A 722 -5.77 1.36 -12.33
C ARG A 722 -4.39 1.67 -12.91
N ALA A 723 -3.83 2.83 -12.57
CA ALA A 723 -2.52 3.25 -13.05
C ALA A 723 -1.41 2.31 -12.55
N VAL A 724 -1.30 2.11 -11.24
CA VAL A 724 -0.23 1.27 -10.66
C VAL A 724 -0.47 -0.22 -10.94
N GLY A 725 -1.71 -0.66 -11.14
CA GLY A 725 -2.03 -2.01 -11.58
C GLY A 725 -1.50 -2.34 -12.99
N LYS A 726 -1.18 -1.32 -13.80
CA LYS A 726 -0.58 -1.44 -15.12
C LYS A 726 0.92 -1.11 -15.15
N GLU A 727 1.59 -1.04 -13.99
CA GLU A 727 3.00 -0.65 -13.86
C GLU A 727 3.91 -1.28 -14.92
N SER A 728 3.93 -2.60 -15.02
CA SER A 728 4.82 -3.32 -15.95
C SER A 728 4.60 -2.90 -17.40
N ALA A 729 3.33 -2.86 -17.83
CA ALA A 729 2.98 -2.48 -19.21
C ALA A 729 3.34 -1.01 -19.51
N VAL A 730 3.11 -0.11 -18.54
CA VAL A 730 3.48 1.32 -18.67
C VAL A 730 4.99 1.48 -18.79
N LEU A 731 5.76 0.83 -17.93
CA LEU A 731 7.23 0.95 -17.95
C LEU A 731 7.87 0.27 -19.17
N GLU A 732 7.31 -0.82 -19.66
CA GLU A 732 7.75 -1.46 -20.91
C GLU A 732 7.50 -0.56 -22.11
N LEU A 733 6.29 0.00 -22.25
CA LEU A 733 5.94 0.93 -23.30
C LEU A 733 6.78 2.21 -23.23
N PHE A 734 6.97 2.76 -22.03
CA PHE A 734 7.83 3.91 -21.80
C PHE A 734 9.27 3.64 -22.29
N ALA A 735 9.82 2.51 -21.93
CA ALA A 735 11.17 2.12 -22.32
C ALA A 735 11.35 1.93 -23.85
N GLN A 736 10.30 1.49 -24.52
CA GLN A 736 10.26 1.34 -25.97
C GLN A 736 10.17 2.70 -26.69
N ARG A 737 9.30 3.62 -26.19
CA ARG A 737 8.98 4.90 -26.83
C ARG A 737 10.00 6.01 -26.56
N MET A 738 10.63 5.98 -25.39
CA MET A 738 11.52 7.07 -24.93
C MET A 738 12.66 7.39 -25.92
N PRO A 739 13.41 6.41 -26.47
CA PRO A 739 14.50 6.69 -27.43
C PRO A 739 13.98 7.29 -28.75
N ASP A 740 12.81 6.83 -29.24
CA ASP A 740 12.19 7.34 -30.45
C ASP A 740 11.76 8.81 -30.31
N HIS A 741 11.06 9.13 -29.21
CA HIS A 741 10.65 10.49 -28.93
C HIS A 741 11.84 11.44 -28.76
N GLU A 742 12.88 11.01 -28.06
CA GLU A 742 14.10 11.81 -27.90
C GLU A 742 14.81 12.06 -29.25
N ALA A 743 14.93 11.03 -30.06
CA ALA A 743 15.52 11.16 -31.40
C ALA A 743 14.70 12.10 -32.29
N LYS A 744 13.37 12.04 -32.27
CA LYS A 744 12.49 12.95 -33.01
C LYS A 744 12.62 14.39 -32.56
N LEU A 745 12.69 14.66 -31.26
CA LEU A 745 12.90 16.00 -30.71
C LEU A 745 14.26 16.59 -31.14
N ARG A 746 15.33 15.81 -31.11
CA ARG A 746 16.66 16.25 -31.53
C ARG A 746 16.74 16.57 -33.04
N ARG A 747 15.93 15.90 -33.87
CA ARG A 747 15.87 16.11 -35.32
C ARG A 747 14.78 17.10 -35.73
N LEU A 748 14.11 17.77 -34.83
CA LEU A 748 12.94 18.62 -35.10
C LEU A 748 13.25 19.79 -36.05
N HIS A 749 14.50 20.17 -36.19
CA HIS A 749 14.96 21.20 -37.13
C HIS A 749 15.09 20.69 -38.59
N THR A 750 15.24 19.37 -38.78
CA THR A 750 15.43 18.75 -40.10
C THR A 750 14.29 17.84 -40.49
N HIS A 751 13.55 17.26 -39.53
CA HIS A 751 12.50 16.29 -39.79
C HIS A 751 11.23 16.63 -39.01
N CYS A 752 10.10 16.38 -39.64
CA CYS A 752 8.79 16.53 -38.99
C CYS A 752 8.62 15.57 -37.82
N PHE A 753 8.17 16.08 -36.69
CA PHE A 753 7.91 15.26 -35.52
C PHE A 753 6.80 14.20 -35.73
N ALA A 754 5.73 14.58 -36.48
CA ALA A 754 4.57 13.73 -36.69
C ALA A 754 4.80 12.60 -37.70
N CYS A 755 5.35 12.91 -38.88
CA CYS A 755 5.50 11.94 -39.97
C CYS A 755 6.95 11.53 -40.29
N SER A 756 7.93 12.13 -39.58
CA SER A 756 9.37 11.90 -39.78
C SER A 756 9.92 12.26 -41.18
N THR A 757 9.15 12.94 -42.03
CA THR A 757 9.59 13.40 -43.34
C THR A 757 10.62 14.55 -43.15
N ALA A 758 11.70 14.54 -43.95
CA ALA A 758 12.67 15.62 -43.97
C ALA A 758 12.00 16.91 -44.47
N TYR A 759 12.31 18.04 -43.84
CA TYR A 759 11.82 19.33 -44.33
C TYR A 759 12.52 19.71 -45.61
N ALA A 760 11.78 20.14 -46.65
CA ALA A 760 12.31 20.89 -47.72
C ALA A 760 12.79 22.29 -47.23
N SER A 761 13.84 22.85 -47.78
CA SER A 761 14.43 24.11 -47.32
C SER A 761 13.41 25.21 -47.09
N ASP A 762 13.49 25.91 -45.93
CA ASP A 762 12.82 27.15 -45.54
C ASP A 762 11.28 27.18 -45.36
N GLN A 763 10.54 26.11 -45.54
CA GLN A 763 9.10 26.12 -45.24
C GLN A 763 8.83 25.87 -43.77
N GLY A 764 7.97 26.70 -43.13
CA GLY A 764 7.62 26.59 -41.71
C GLY A 764 6.85 25.34 -41.35
N ASN A 765 6.04 24.78 -42.28
CA ASN A 765 5.16 23.62 -42.07
C ASN A 765 5.66 22.40 -42.86
N CYS A 766 5.34 21.22 -42.34
CA CYS A 766 5.61 19.95 -43.02
C CYS A 766 4.72 19.82 -44.28
N THR A 767 5.34 19.65 -45.43
CA THR A 767 4.63 19.51 -46.72
C THR A 767 3.83 18.23 -46.83
N SER A 768 4.20 17.18 -46.07
CA SER A 768 3.55 15.87 -46.12
C SER A 768 2.31 15.76 -45.20
N CYS A 769 2.32 16.42 -44.02
CA CYS A 769 1.26 16.27 -43.03
C CYS A 769 0.77 17.60 -42.42
N GLY A 770 1.29 18.74 -42.85
CA GLY A 770 0.89 20.06 -42.37
C GLY A 770 1.33 20.40 -40.92
N TYR A 771 2.16 19.57 -40.28
CA TYR A 771 2.64 19.82 -38.92
C TYR A 771 3.46 21.10 -38.88
N ASP A 772 3.11 22.04 -37.97
CA ASP A 772 3.56 23.43 -37.97
C ASP A 772 4.67 23.74 -36.94
N LEU A 773 5.09 22.77 -36.16
CA LEU A 773 6.16 23.01 -35.17
C LEU A 773 7.51 22.55 -35.72
N ARG A 774 8.41 23.50 -35.84
CA ARG A 774 9.80 23.29 -36.21
C ARG A 774 10.69 24.05 -35.23
N GLY A 775 11.80 23.49 -34.82
CA GLY A 775 12.71 24.14 -33.90
C GLY A 775 13.98 23.33 -33.67
N TYR A 776 14.98 23.99 -33.12
CA TYR A 776 16.27 23.38 -32.85
C TYR A 776 16.47 23.21 -31.34
N ILE A 777 16.48 21.96 -30.86
CA ILE A 777 16.68 21.63 -29.45
C ILE A 777 18.14 21.17 -29.30
N ARG A 778 19.00 22.02 -28.76
CA ARG A 778 20.43 21.76 -28.55
C ARG A 778 20.72 21.07 -27.24
N VAL A 779 19.99 21.44 -26.17
CA VAL A 779 20.23 20.96 -24.82
C VAL A 779 19.62 19.56 -24.65
N GLU A 780 20.48 18.56 -24.48
CA GLU A 780 20.09 17.17 -24.34
C GLU A 780 19.04 16.94 -23.22
N ARG A 781 19.18 17.64 -22.12
CA ARG A 781 18.25 17.51 -20.98
C ARG A 781 16.84 17.97 -21.35
N ILE A 782 16.69 18.99 -22.22
CA ILE A 782 15.38 19.45 -22.70
C ILE A 782 14.72 18.35 -23.55
N SER A 783 15.45 17.80 -24.54
CA SER A 783 14.92 16.71 -25.36
C SER A 783 14.54 15.49 -24.52
N LYS A 784 15.39 15.11 -23.56
CA LYS A 784 15.15 13.98 -22.65
C LYS A 784 13.91 14.17 -21.79
N ASN A 785 13.74 15.32 -21.15
CA ASN A 785 12.58 15.59 -20.28
C ASN A 785 11.26 15.57 -21.05
N HIS A 786 11.21 16.21 -22.22
CA HIS A 786 10.00 16.24 -23.02
C HIS A 786 9.72 14.89 -23.68
N ALA A 787 10.76 14.10 -24.02
CA ALA A 787 10.59 12.70 -24.45
C ALA A 787 10.02 11.81 -23.35
N GLN A 788 10.43 12.02 -22.09
CA GLN A 788 9.79 11.33 -20.94
C GLN A 788 8.31 11.68 -20.85
N MET A 789 7.94 12.95 -20.99
CA MET A 789 6.52 13.36 -20.97
C MET A 789 5.72 12.76 -22.14
N LEU A 790 6.30 12.70 -23.34
CA LEU A 790 5.67 12.06 -24.50
C LEU A 790 5.46 10.55 -24.28
N SER A 791 6.46 9.88 -23.73
CA SER A 791 6.37 8.45 -23.41
C SER A 791 5.35 8.14 -22.32
N LEU A 792 5.20 9.04 -21.34
CA LEU A 792 4.15 8.95 -20.31
C LEU A 792 2.75 9.21 -20.91
N LEU A 793 2.64 10.10 -21.93
CA LEU A 793 1.40 10.29 -22.68
C LEU A 793 0.99 9.01 -23.42
N ASP A 794 1.95 8.28 -24.00
CA ASP A 794 1.67 6.97 -24.58
C ASP A 794 1.24 5.97 -23.48
N GLY A 795 1.91 5.99 -22.32
CA GLY A 795 1.63 5.10 -21.19
C GLY A 795 0.25 5.30 -20.57
N ILE A 796 -0.23 6.54 -20.42
CA ILE A 796 -1.54 6.81 -19.82
C ILE A 796 -2.70 6.27 -20.66
N ARG A 797 -2.53 6.08 -21.96
CA ARG A 797 -3.51 5.46 -22.87
C ARG A 797 -3.81 3.99 -22.52
N LEU A 798 -2.93 3.32 -21.78
CA LEU A 798 -3.18 1.99 -21.23
C LEU A 798 -4.18 2.01 -20.07
N VAL A 799 -4.38 3.19 -19.46
CA VAL A 799 -5.20 3.39 -18.27
C VAL A 799 -6.50 4.12 -18.60
N LEU A 800 -6.45 5.14 -19.45
CA LEU A 800 -7.57 6.01 -19.84
C LEU A 800 -7.85 5.94 -21.34
N LYS A 801 -9.11 6.08 -21.71
CA LYS A 801 -9.54 6.23 -23.10
C LYS A 801 -9.42 7.70 -23.53
N LEU A 802 -8.33 8.04 -24.20
CA LEU A 802 -8.12 9.35 -24.79
C LEU A 802 -8.41 9.30 -26.30
N SER A 803 -9.09 10.31 -26.83
CA SER A 803 -9.31 10.42 -28.27
C SER A 803 -8.03 10.79 -29.01
N ASP A 804 -7.87 10.36 -30.26
CA ASP A 804 -6.68 10.66 -31.05
C ASP A 804 -6.44 12.19 -31.21
N PRO A 805 -7.48 13.04 -31.41
CA PRO A 805 -7.30 14.50 -31.41
C PRO A 805 -6.76 15.03 -30.07
N GLN A 806 -7.22 14.54 -28.93
CA GLN A 806 -6.71 14.93 -27.59
C GLN A 806 -5.24 14.54 -27.44
N VAL A 807 -4.88 13.33 -27.83
CA VAL A 807 -3.50 12.84 -27.80
C VAL A 807 -2.61 13.69 -28.71
N ALA A 808 -3.03 13.92 -29.96
CA ALA A 808 -2.27 14.71 -30.93
C ALA A 808 -2.05 16.17 -30.46
N ALA A 809 -3.08 16.80 -29.91
CA ALA A 809 -2.97 18.16 -29.37
C ALA A 809 -2.07 18.22 -28.12
N THR A 810 -2.14 17.21 -27.23
CA THR A 810 -1.27 17.13 -26.04
C THR A 810 0.19 16.89 -26.45
N GLN A 811 0.41 15.99 -27.42
CA GLN A 811 1.75 15.74 -28.00
C GLN A 811 2.34 17.03 -28.61
N ARG A 812 1.54 17.77 -29.40
CA ARG A 812 1.92 19.06 -29.97
C ARG A 812 2.26 20.07 -28.89
N GLN A 813 1.47 20.12 -27.79
CA GLN A 813 1.76 21.01 -26.67
C GLN A 813 3.10 20.69 -26.02
N ILE A 814 3.44 19.42 -25.79
CA ILE A 814 4.73 19.01 -25.21
C ILE A 814 5.89 19.40 -26.14
N VAL A 815 5.74 19.17 -27.44
CA VAL A 815 6.79 19.59 -28.42
C VAL A 815 6.98 21.11 -28.44
N ARG A 816 5.90 21.89 -28.40
CA ARG A 816 5.96 23.36 -28.32
C ARG A 816 6.70 23.80 -27.05
N MET A 817 6.39 23.21 -25.89
CA MET A 817 7.07 23.52 -24.63
C MET A 817 8.57 23.24 -24.68
N ALA A 818 9.02 22.20 -25.41
CA ALA A 818 10.43 21.91 -25.61
C ALA A 818 11.13 23.02 -26.43
N ILE A 819 10.48 23.50 -27.49
CA ILE A 819 10.98 24.58 -28.33
C ILE A 819 11.06 25.90 -27.53
N GLU A 820 10.00 26.26 -26.84
CA GLU A 820 9.90 27.44 -25.99
C GLU A 820 10.95 27.43 -24.87
N ARG A 821 11.17 26.28 -24.23
CA ARG A 821 12.19 26.15 -23.20
C ARG A 821 13.59 26.31 -23.76
N GLN A 822 13.88 25.76 -24.94
CA GLN A 822 15.15 25.94 -25.60
C GLN A 822 15.37 27.43 -25.98
N ALA A 823 14.34 28.08 -26.49
CA ALA A 823 14.41 29.51 -26.83
C ALA A 823 14.65 30.37 -25.58
N SER A 824 13.94 30.12 -24.50
CA SER A 824 14.10 30.81 -23.20
C SER A 824 15.54 30.67 -22.63
N ILE A 825 16.16 29.51 -22.80
CA ILE A 825 17.53 29.27 -22.33
C ILE A 825 18.54 29.89 -23.26
N SER A 826 18.22 29.99 -24.56
CA SER A 826 19.10 30.58 -25.58
C SER A 826 19.02 32.10 -25.64
N SER A 827 18.02 32.73 -25.06
CA SER A 827 17.86 34.16 -24.92
C SER A 827 18.64 34.74 -23.73
N ASP A 828 18.95 35.99 -23.77
CA ASP A 828 19.49 36.74 -22.64
C ASP A 828 18.48 36.81 -21.48
N HIS A 829 18.99 37.01 -20.28
CA HIS A 829 18.15 37.35 -19.12
C HIS A 829 17.38 38.66 -19.41
N ALA A 830 16.13 38.75 -18.94
CA ALA A 830 15.27 39.92 -19.25
C ALA A 830 15.97 41.27 -18.97
N ALA A 831 16.68 41.39 -17.85
CA ALA A 831 17.43 42.59 -17.51
C ALA A 831 18.61 42.86 -18.47
N VAL A 832 19.21 41.83 -19.05
CA VAL A 832 20.28 41.95 -20.06
C VAL A 832 19.69 42.33 -21.42
N ALA A 833 18.55 41.75 -21.77
CA ALA A 833 17.83 42.14 -23.00
C ALA A 833 17.42 43.62 -22.94
N GLU A 834 16.80 44.06 -21.82
CA GLU A 834 16.44 45.45 -21.54
C GLU A 834 17.67 46.39 -21.60
N PHE A 835 18.81 45.96 -21.04
CA PHE A 835 20.06 46.70 -21.11
C PHE A 835 20.51 46.91 -22.55
N TRP A 836 20.43 45.88 -23.40
CA TRP A 836 20.83 46.00 -24.82
C TRP A 836 19.81 46.81 -25.64
N GLU A 837 18.51 46.75 -25.33
CA GLU A 837 17.50 47.60 -25.93
C GLU A 837 17.74 49.08 -25.60
N VAL A 838 18.08 49.38 -24.35
CA VAL A 838 18.44 50.75 -23.94
C VAL A 838 19.75 51.21 -24.58
N TYR A 839 20.73 50.28 -24.71
CA TYR A 839 21.97 50.59 -25.43
C TYR A 839 21.69 50.97 -26.89
N ASP A 840 20.93 50.17 -27.62
CA ASP A 840 20.60 50.43 -29.02
C ASP A 840 19.77 51.73 -29.17
N TYR A 841 18.87 51.98 -28.24
CA TYR A 841 18.13 53.23 -28.20
C TYR A 841 19.06 54.44 -28.02
N LEU A 842 19.96 54.40 -27.03
CA LEU A 842 20.86 55.54 -26.74
C LEU A 842 21.83 55.82 -27.90
N GLU A 843 22.38 54.77 -28.52
CA GLU A 843 23.25 54.91 -29.69
C GLU A 843 22.50 55.44 -30.96
N SER A 844 21.18 55.18 -31.03
CA SER A 844 20.34 55.72 -32.12
C SER A 844 20.04 57.22 -32.02
N LEU A 845 20.33 57.88 -30.90
CA LEU A 845 19.99 59.28 -30.63
C LEU A 845 20.97 60.23 -31.30
N SER A 846 22.12 59.80 -31.75
CA SER A 846 23.19 60.65 -32.37
C SER A 846 23.99 59.85 -33.38
N GLU A 847 24.54 60.54 -34.36
CA GLU A 847 25.53 59.95 -35.26
C GLU A 847 26.89 59.74 -34.60
N ASP A 848 27.19 60.47 -33.51
CA ASP A 848 28.40 60.30 -32.75
C ASP A 848 28.12 59.33 -31.57
N PRO A 849 29.12 58.54 -31.12
CA PRO A 849 28.91 57.55 -30.00
C PRO A 849 28.40 58.24 -28.74
N VAL A 850 27.33 57.67 -28.16
CA VAL A 850 26.67 58.18 -26.93
C VAL A 850 27.14 57.45 -25.68
N VAL A 851 27.21 56.13 -25.74
CA VAL A 851 27.57 55.24 -24.60
C VAL A 851 28.59 54.18 -24.97
N ASP A 852 28.87 53.97 -26.28
CA ASP A 852 29.92 53.07 -26.74
C ASP A 852 31.27 53.81 -26.84
N HIS A 853 32.15 53.48 -25.96
CA HIS A 853 33.50 54.07 -25.91
C HIS A 853 34.44 53.41 -26.91
N SER A 854 34.05 52.39 -27.67
CA SER A 854 34.91 51.72 -28.64
C SER A 854 35.04 52.52 -29.95
N SER A 855 36.19 52.47 -30.52
CA SER A 855 36.43 52.87 -31.90
C SER A 855 36.52 51.68 -32.87
N ASP A 856 36.48 50.46 -32.33
CA ASP A 856 36.52 49.21 -33.11
C ASP A 856 35.06 48.73 -33.31
N PRO A 857 34.55 48.61 -34.50
CA PRO A 857 33.17 48.21 -34.76
C PRO A 857 32.87 46.76 -34.40
N THR A 858 33.90 45.97 -34.13
CA THR A 858 33.71 44.56 -33.67
C THR A 858 33.60 44.41 -32.16
N VAL A 859 33.81 45.49 -31.40
CA VAL A 859 33.83 45.50 -29.94
C VAL A 859 32.97 46.66 -29.43
N ILE A 860 32.05 46.36 -28.55
CA ILE A 860 31.29 47.35 -27.77
C ILE A 860 32.01 47.54 -26.44
N ALA A 861 32.25 48.82 -26.05
CA ALA A 861 32.92 49.16 -24.81
C ALA A 861 32.07 50.13 -23.96
N ILE A 862 31.52 49.69 -22.84
CA ILE A 862 30.56 50.45 -22.04
C ILE A 862 31.12 50.70 -20.63
N ASN A 863 31.11 51.92 -20.18
CA ASN A 863 31.25 52.23 -18.76
C ASN A 863 29.88 52.14 -18.11
N LEU A 864 29.66 51.13 -17.28
CA LEU A 864 28.34 50.81 -16.71
C LEU A 864 27.76 51.96 -15.87
N ASN A 865 28.59 52.73 -15.16
CA ASN A 865 28.11 53.86 -14.35
C ASN A 865 27.61 54.99 -15.26
N GLU A 866 28.48 55.42 -16.26
CA GLU A 866 28.11 56.44 -17.21
C GLU A 866 26.89 56.02 -18.06
N PHE A 867 26.80 54.74 -18.40
CA PHE A 867 25.65 54.17 -19.09
C PHE A 867 24.34 54.31 -18.29
N CYS A 868 24.34 53.94 -17.00
CA CYS A 868 23.16 54.08 -16.15
C CYS A 868 22.77 55.54 -15.91
N GLU A 869 23.77 56.48 -15.82
CA GLU A 869 23.47 57.88 -15.74
C GLU A 869 22.80 58.40 -17.01
N ARG A 870 23.30 58.02 -18.19
CA ARG A 870 22.69 58.37 -19.47
C ARG A 870 21.30 57.77 -19.66
N ALA A 871 21.09 56.51 -19.28
CA ALA A 871 19.80 55.88 -19.33
C ALA A 871 18.77 56.63 -18.44
N ALA A 872 19.19 57.05 -17.24
CA ALA A 872 18.36 57.82 -16.33
C ALA A 872 18.00 59.20 -16.88
N GLU A 873 18.95 59.90 -17.51
CA GLU A 873 18.72 61.20 -18.21
C GLU A 873 17.62 61.07 -19.29
N HIS A 874 17.60 59.93 -19.97
CA HIS A 874 16.58 59.62 -20.99
C HIS A 874 15.34 58.86 -20.45
N LYS A 875 15.16 58.86 -19.12
CA LYS A 875 14.03 58.21 -18.41
C LYS A 875 13.88 56.70 -18.70
N GLN A 876 14.98 56.04 -19.08
CA GLN A 876 15.01 54.61 -19.24
C GLN A 876 15.22 53.94 -17.88
N LYS A 877 14.46 52.87 -17.60
CA LYS A 877 14.63 52.07 -16.37
C LYS A 877 15.61 50.94 -16.66
N LEU A 878 16.50 50.69 -15.74
CA LEU A 878 17.45 49.58 -15.76
C LEU A 878 17.48 48.88 -14.41
N ALA A 879 17.90 47.62 -14.39
CA ALA A 879 18.27 46.95 -13.15
C ALA A 879 19.43 47.66 -12.46
N ASP A 880 19.62 47.47 -11.18
CA ASP A 880 20.76 48.06 -10.45
C ASP A 880 22.09 47.56 -10.99
N VAL A 881 23.13 48.42 -10.84
CA VAL A 881 24.46 48.17 -11.41
C VAL A 881 25.10 46.89 -10.88
N ALA A 882 24.82 46.50 -9.64
CA ALA A 882 25.36 45.26 -9.05
C ALA A 882 24.76 44.03 -9.76
N THR A 883 23.46 44.00 -9.95
CA THR A 883 22.74 42.96 -10.70
C THR A 883 23.22 42.91 -12.16
N LEU A 884 23.36 44.06 -12.81
CA LEU A 884 23.85 44.11 -14.18
C LEU A 884 25.26 43.56 -14.31
N ARG A 885 26.18 43.87 -13.39
CA ARG A 885 27.55 43.32 -13.39
C ARG A 885 27.62 41.82 -13.37
N ASP A 886 26.71 41.18 -12.67
CA ASP A 886 26.68 39.72 -12.60
C ASP A 886 26.04 39.10 -13.85
N LEU A 887 24.91 39.65 -14.32
CA LEU A 887 24.17 39.11 -15.45
C LEU A 887 24.83 39.38 -16.81
N LEU A 888 25.48 40.53 -17.02
CA LEU A 888 26.13 40.86 -18.29
C LEU A 888 27.34 39.98 -18.64
N LYS A 889 27.96 39.33 -17.63
CA LYS A 889 29.01 38.32 -17.88
C LYS A 889 28.46 37.11 -18.62
N GLU A 890 27.17 36.86 -18.50
CA GLU A 890 26.46 35.74 -19.09
C GLU A 890 25.67 36.15 -20.34
N SER A 891 25.84 37.38 -20.85
CA SER A 891 25.16 37.86 -22.04
C SER A 891 25.46 37.00 -23.27
N ARG A 892 24.39 36.63 -23.98
CA ARG A 892 24.41 35.71 -25.11
C ARG A 892 24.25 36.42 -26.46
N SER A 893 23.48 37.51 -26.47
CA SER A 893 23.28 38.34 -27.66
C SER A 893 24.56 39.05 -28.04
N ARG A 894 25.29 39.59 -27.05
CA ARG A 894 26.58 40.25 -27.21
C ARG A 894 27.56 39.67 -26.19
N LYS A 895 28.48 38.83 -26.69
CA LYS A 895 29.35 38.02 -25.82
C LYS A 895 30.27 38.92 -25.00
N PHE A 896 30.25 38.75 -23.67
CA PHE A 896 31.18 39.42 -22.77
C PHE A 896 32.64 39.01 -23.08
N LEU A 897 33.54 39.99 -23.09
CA LEU A 897 34.96 39.79 -23.36
C LEU A 897 35.83 40.07 -22.13
N ASP A 898 35.68 41.26 -21.52
CA ASP A 898 36.50 41.66 -20.37
C ASP A 898 35.80 42.74 -19.52
N SER A 899 36.12 42.80 -18.22
CA SER A 899 35.68 43.80 -17.27
C SER A 899 36.83 44.74 -16.90
N ASN A 900 36.54 46.04 -16.73
CA ASN A 900 37.51 47.05 -16.37
C ASN A 900 38.67 47.24 -17.36
N LYS A 901 38.47 46.94 -18.64
CA LYS A 901 39.44 47.20 -19.69
C LYS A 901 39.59 48.68 -19.93
N ALA A 902 40.84 49.19 -19.93
CA ALA A 902 41.10 50.58 -20.31
C ALA A 902 40.96 50.76 -21.84
N VAL A 903 40.04 51.60 -22.26
CA VAL A 903 39.75 51.87 -23.68
C VAL A 903 39.94 53.34 -24.01
N HIS A 904 40.50 53.66 -25.17
CA HIS A 904 40.45 55.02 -25.72
C HIS A 904 39.02 55.37 -26.14
N SER A 905 38.42 56.32 -25.41
CA SER A 905 37.01 56.62 -25.51
C SER A 905 36.64 57.42 -26.76
N ALA A 906 35.87 56.78 -27.64
CA ALA A 906 35.27 57.47 -28.79
C ALA A 906 34.29 58.57 -28.35
N VAL A 907 33.47 58.27 -27.32
CA VAL A 907 32.51 59.22 -26.72
C VAL A 907 33.22 60.47 -26.21
N ARG A 908 34.28 60.29 -25.45
CA ARG A 908 35.03 61.43 -24.90
C ARG A 908 35.84 62.23 -25.98
N ALA A 909 36.37 61.57 -26.97
CA ALA A 909 37.02 62.16 -28.12
C ALA A 909 36.03 63.03 -28.92
N ALA A 910 34.85 62.56 -29.21
CA ALA A 910 33.76 63.28 -29.83
C ALA A 910 33.37 64.53 -29.01
N PHE A 911 33.21 64.37 -27.65
CA PHE A 911 32.92 65.50 -26.78
C PHE A 911 34.01 66.57 -26.79
N ASN A 912 35.28 66.18 -26.67
CA ASN A 912 36.42 67.12 -26.66
C ASN A 912 36.51 67.84 -27.97
N ASN A 913 36.28 67.23 -29.11
CA ASN A 913 36.28 67.81 -30.41
C ASN A 913 35.16 68.88 -30.61
N ARG A 914 33.96 68.63 -30.04
CA ARG A 914 32.81 69.54 -30.11
C ARG A 914 32.92 70.72 -29.14
N ASN A 915 33.70 70.58 -28.07
CA ASN A 915 33.78 71.54 -27.01
C ASN A 915 35.25 71.98 -26.75
N PRO A 916 35.95 72.57 -27.71
CA PRO A 916 37.41 72.92 -27.61
C PRO A 916 37.68 73.93 -26.49
N CYS A 917 36.69 74.69 -26.06
CA CYS A 917 36.80 75.74 -25.01
C CYS A 917 36.51 75.19 -23.59
N SER A 918 36.14 73.97 -23.45
CA SER A 918 35.87 73.33 -22.18
C SER A 918 37.06 72.49 -21.69
N GLN A 919 37.13 72.23 -20.35
CA GLN A 919 38.13 71.39 -19.79
C GLN A 919 38.10 69.98 -20.45
N PRO A 920 39.15 69.47 -21.09
CA PRO A 920 39.10 68.20 -21.84
C PRO A 920 38.89 67.06 -20.93
N ARG A 921 37.96 66.19 -21.28
CA ARG A 921 37.76 64.92 -20.56
C ARG A 921 38.92 63.96 -20.78
N PRO A 922 39.30 63.13 -19.80
CA PRO A 922 40.32 62.14 -19.94
C PRO A 922 40.06 61.21 -21.16
N THR A 923 41.04 60.96 -22.00
CA THR A 923 40.86 60.19 -23.23
C THR A 923 40.70 58.70 -22.99
N THR A 924 41.02 58.18 -21.79
CA THR A 924 40.96 56.77 -21.43
C THR A 924 39.88 56.57 -20.40
N VAL A 925 39.11 55.52 -20.54
CA VAL A 925 38.05 55.11 -19.57
C VAL A 925 38.07 53.56 -19.36
N LYS A 926 37.74 53.14 -18.17
CA LYS A 926 37.56 51.72 -17.90
C LYS A 926 36.18 51.25 -18.30
N CYS A 927 36.11 50.27 -19.19
CA CYS A 927 34.88 49.76 -19.75
C CYS A 927 34.71 48.27 -19.56
N TRP A 928 33.48 47.86 -19.61
CA TRP A 928 33.08 46.47 -19.88
C TRP A 928 33.04 46.30 -21.39
N THR A 929 33.69 45.24 -21.90
CA THR A 929 33.78 45.01 -23.35
C THR A 929 33.00 43.79 -23.75
N PHE A 930 32.34 43.91 -24.89
CA PHE A 930 31.52 42.87 -25.49
C PHE A 930 31.83 42.75 -26.97
N LYS A 931 31.55 41.58 -27.53
CA LYS A 931 31.64 41.40 -28.96
C LYS A 931 30.39 42.00 -29.61
N SER A 932 30.57 42.88 -30.61
CA SER A 932 29.47 43.48 -31.37
C SER A 932 28.68 42.43 -32.14
#